data_afc0f83321e10154a57f7c25ee86dd44
#
_entry.id   afc0f83321e10154a57f7c25ee86dd44
#
_cell.length_a   1.000
_cell.length_b   1.000
_cell.length_c   1.000
_cell.angle_alpha   90.00
_cell.angle_beta   90.00
_cell.angle_gamma   90.00
#
_symmetry.space_group_name_H-M   'P 1'
#
loop_
_entity.id
_entity.type
_entity.pdbx_description
1 polymer ?
#
loop_
_entity_poly.entity_id
_entity_poly.type
_entity_poly.pdbx_seq_one_letter_code
_entity_poly.pdbx_strand_id
1 'polypeptide(L)'
;MDVRFLPSRFISDRQLVAVGLVFLGACLAVLRGGAADSSTLPPPFPPDPRQVLERTCFQTGQGWSENGNLRSDVAIVYGIDAGLPDRIRTWRERGYRIHVMTGVSWGHYQDYLYGRFDGVNHEDEAQTDRNGRKISHGGDVYYMSPGTNYGKFLCVGVQRALDAGAEAIHLEEPEFWVRGGYSEGFKREWRSFYGEEWQPPHSSVDAQWRASKLKYFLYRRALQQVFDHVQAYNRTSGRKVRCYVPTHSLINYAHWRIVSPESSLAQLNGCDGYIAQVWTGTSRTPNQYRGRLKERTFETAFLEYGAMQNLVRATGRTVWYLNDPIEDDPKHDWDDYRRNWESTMVASLLQPEVWRFEVAPWPERVFGGRYPAGRPEAQAIPQAYAAEVQVVCNALNDMDQKRWAWDCGTEGLGVAVSDSLMFQRGDPVPGDPHLGHFYGLALPLVKRGMPATPVQLENLPIAGALKGLKVMLMSYHGQKPLGPEVHPPLVEWVKHGGVLVFCDDDTDPYARVREWWNADGRNHATPRGHLFEALGLTNDSFSKVDPDGFARVGRGGVFWLRENPARLAAGADGDERLCQVVRRAASHAGARWRESAHLVLRRGPYVAAAGLDESIEGPAKVLHGRYVNLFDPELAVRQDPAVQAGERLFLLDLGALRARSAQVLAGSAKVLPGDARNGRLLLTVEGVARTPGIVLLRLPRAPREVILDGRKLETVRFSAEDRLAWIRFENESRPRELSVIY
;
A
#
# COMPACT_ATOMS: atom_id res chain seq x y z
N MET A 1 -23.79 27.65 -33.61
CA MET A 1 -22.59 27.96 -32.82
C MET A 1 -21.94 26.64 -32.50
N ASP A 2 -20.93 26.30 -33.33
CA ASP A 2 -20.23 25.03 -33.23
C ASP A 2 -19.25 25.03 -32.04
N VAL A 3 -19.50 24.16 -31.07
CA VAL A 3 -18.51 23.86 -30.01
C VAL A 3 -17.75 22.61 -30.48
N ARG A 4 -16.56 22.82 -31.01
CA ARG A 4 -15.61 21.77 -31.34
C ARG A 4 -15.05 21.16 -30.04
N PHE A 5 -15.39 19.93 -29.77
CA PHE A 5 -14.72 19.09 -28.78
C PHE A 5 -13.26 18.87 -29.21
N LEU A 6 -12.32 19.34 -28.43
CA LEU A 6 -10.91 18.94 -28.52
C LEU A 6 -10.79 17.51 -27.91
N PRO A 7 -10.15 16.57 -28.60
CA PRO A 7 -9.95 15.23 -28.04
C PRO A 7 -9.00 15.29 -26.85
N SER A 8 -9.45 14.69 -25.73
CA SER A 8 -8.60 14.38 -24.59
C SER A 8 -7.34 13.64 -25.08
N ARG A 9 -6.18 14.19 -24.81
CA ARG A 9 -4.91 13.51 -25.06
C ARG A 9 -4.87 12.23 -24.23
N PHE A 10 -5.09 11.11 -24.89
CA PHE A 10 -4.73 9.82 -24.35
C PHE A 10 -3.24 9.87 -23.96
N ILE A 11 -2.92 9.42 -22.73
CA ILE A 11 -1.56 9.11 -22.34
C ILE A 11 -1.05 8.12 -23.38
N SER A 12 -0.10 8.54 -24.20
CA SER A 12 0.40 7.72 -25.31
C SER A 12 1.19 6.55 -24.72
N ASP A 13 1.13 5.39 -25.38
CA ASP A 13 1.91 4.19 -25.06
C ASP A 13 3.42 4.45 -24.85
N ARG A 14 3.94 5.60 -25.27
CA ARG A 14 5.32 6.02 -25.06
C ARG A 14 5.64 6.45 -23.63
N GLN A 15 4.68 6.84 -22.81
CA GLN A 15 4.93 7.24 -21.42
C GLN A 15 4.99 6.02 -20.48
N LEU A 16 4.23 4.98 -20.76
CA LEU A 16 4.34 3.69 -20.04
C LEU A 16 5.62 2.93 -20.38
N VAL A 17 6.13 3.06 -21.62
CA VAL A 17 7.43 2.50 -22.03
C VAL A 17 8.60 3.23 -21.37
N ALA A 18 8.46 4.51 -21.03
CA ALA A 18 9.52 5.27 -20.36
C ALA A 18 9.71 4.84 -18.90
N VAL A 19 8.64 4.43 -18.19
CA VAL A 19 8.74 3.94 -16.81
C VAL A 19 9.48 2.58 -16.79
N GLY A 20 9.21 1.68 -17.74
CA GLY A 20 9.92 0.39 -17.84
C GLY A 20 11.41 0.51 -18.24
N LEU A 21 11.74 1.48 -19.10
CA LEU A 21 13.14 1.68 -19.55
C LEU A 21 14.05 2.29 -18.47
N VAL A 22 13.51 3.02 -17.49
CA VAL A 22 14.28 3.55 -16.37
C VAL A 22 14.71 2.44 -15.41
N PHE A 23 13.89 1.42 -15.19
CA PHE A 23 14.28 0.25 -14.39
C PHE A 23 15.43 -0.55 -15.03
N LEU A 24 15.40 -0.76 -16.34
CA LEU A 24 16.50 -1.47 -17.03
C LEU A 24 17.75 -0.59 -17.16
N GLY A 25 17.61 0.71 -17.39
CA GLY A 25 18.73 1.64 -17.49
C GLY A 25 19.46 1.84 -16.16
N ALA A 26 18.76 1.90 -15.05
CA ALA A 26 19.35 1.97 -13.73
C ALA A 26 20.05 0.65 -13.32
N CYS A 27 19.48 -0.50 -13.67
CA CYS A 27 20.12 -1.79 -13.45
C CYS A 27 21.36 -2.02 -14.34
N LEU A 28 21.38 -1.55 -15.59
CA LEU A 28 22.51 -1.74 -16.52
C LEU A 28 23.66 -0.74 -16.31
N ALA A 29 23.39 0.47 -15.85
CA ALA A 29 24.43 1.47 -15.55
C ALA A 29 25.20 1.14 -14.26
N VAL A 30 24.63 0.36 -13.36
CA VAL A 30 25.21 0.00 -12.05
C VAL A 30 25.97 -1.34 -12.09
N LEU A 31 25.83 -2.15 -13.13
CA LEU A 31 26.53 -3.45 -13.28
C LEU A 31 28.08 -3.37 -13.44
N ARG A 32 28.68 -2.17 -13.29
CA ARG A 32 30.14 -1.98 -13.22
C ARG A 32 30.69 -1.58 -11.85
N GLY A 33 29.86 -1.65 -10.79
CA GLY A 33 30.38 -1.56 -9.42
C GLY A 33 31.00 -2.91 -9.03
N GLY A 34 32.32 -2.95 -8.89
CA GLY A 34 33.06 -4.17 -8.52
C GLY A 34 32.51 -4.80 -7.23
N ALA A 35 32.54 -6.14 -7.16
CA ALA A 35 32.26 -6.88 -5.95
C ALA A 35 33.11 -6.31 -4.80
N ALA A 36 32.48 -5.78 -3.77
CA ALA A 36 33.18 -5.34 -2.58
C ALA A 36 33.90 -6.54 -1.96
N ASP A 37 35.19 -6.41 -1.78
CA ASP A 37 36.03 -7.43 -1.12
C ASP A 37 35.50 -7.66 0.30
N SER A 38 35.12 -8.88 0.63
CA SER A 38 34.49 -9.24 1.92
C SER A 38 35.39 -9.00 3.13
N SER A 39 36.68 -8.77 2.90
CA SER A 39 37.66 -8.49 3.98
C SER A 39 37.56 -7.09 4.58
N THR A 40 36.69 -6.19 4.05
CA THR A 40 36.62 -4.76 4.40
C THR A 40 35.27 -4.29 4.97
N LEU A 41 34.29 -5.19 5.16
CA LEU A 41 33.00 -4.79 5.73
C LEU A 41 33.15 -4.29 7.19
N PRO A 42 32.50 -3.20 7.57
CA PRO A 42 32.49 -2.75 8.96
C PRO A 42 31.86 -3.82 9.89
N PRO A 43 32.13 -3.79 11.19
CA PRO A 43 31.52 -4.72 12.14
C PRO A 43 29.99 -4.62 12.13
N PRO A 44 29.26 -5.72 12.45
CA PRO A 44 27.81 -5.68 12.51
C PRO A 44 27.31 -4.73 13.61
N PHE A 45 26.14 -4.16 13.43
CA PHE A 45 25.44 -3.45 14.49
C PHE A 45 25.09 -4.41 15.63
N PRO A 46 25.13 -3.99 16.88
CA PRO A 46 24.72 -4.84 18.00
C PRO A 46 23.30 -5.37 17.82
N PRO A 47 22.99 -6.60 18.27
CA PRO A 47 21.66 -7.18 18.12
C PRO A 47 20.57 -6.33 18.80
N ASP A 48 19.52 -5.98 18.06
CA ASP A 48 18.28 -5.40 18.60
C ASP A 48 17.31 -6.53 18.92
N PRO A 49 16.93 -6.77 20.21
CA PRO A 49 16.00 -7.84 20.57
C PRO A 49 14.63 -7.73 19.88
N ARG A 50 14.23 -6.52 19.45
CA ARG A 50 12.98 -6.28 18.76
C ARG A 50 13.04 -6.56 17.24
N GLN A 51 14.21 -6.81 16.68
CA GLN A 51 14.38 -7.11 15.25
C GLN A 51 13.56 -8.34 14.80
N VAL A 52 13.30 -9.28 15.70
CA VAL A 52 12.44 -10.45 15.47
C VAL A 52 11.00 -10.06 15.06
N LEU A 53 10.56 -8.86 15.40
CA LEU A 53 9.24 -8.33 15.03
C LEU A 53 9.15 -7.91 13.55
N GLU A 54 10.32 -7.69 12.91
CA GLU A 54 10.40 -7.27 11.49
C GLU A 54 9.54 -6.02 11.23
N ARG A 55 9.78 -4.98 12.01
CA ARG A 55 8.98 -3.74 12.00
C ARG A 55 9.20 -2.92 10.73
N THR A 56 10.44 -2.91 10.25
CA THR A 56 10.85 -2.17 9.06
C THR A 56 11.70 -3.03 8.14
N CYS A 57 11.54 -2.86 6.85
CA CYS A 57 12.35 -3.47 5.79
C CYS A 57 12.60 -2.46 4.68
N PHE A 58 13.50 -2.78 3.78
CA PHE A 58 13.68 -2.12 2.48
C PHE A 58 14.09 -3.15 1.44
N GLN A 59 13.90 -2.86 0.16
CA GLN A 59 14.36 -3.73 -0.93
C GLN A 59 15.59 -3.14 -1.63
N THR A 60 16.48 -4.01 -2.10
CA THR A 60 17.69 -3.65 -2.86
C THR A 60 18.12 -4.76 -3.79
N GLY A 61 18.59 -4.41 -5.00
CA GLY A 61 19.18 -5.34 -5.95
C GLY A 61 20.69 -5.57 -5.74
N GLN A 62 21.31 -4.93 -4.73
CA GLN A 62 22.74 -4.89 -4.52
C GLN A 62 23.13 -5.57 -3.20
N GLY A 63 24.43 -5.90 -3.07
CA GLY A 63 25.04 -6.21 -1.78
C GLY A 63 25.10 -4.95 -0.90
N TRP A 64 25.51 -5.12 0.36
CA TRP A 64 25.59 -4.01 1.31
C TRP A 64 26.44 -2.84 0.76
N SER A 65 25.93 -1.65 0.96
CA SER A 65 26.62 -0.39 0.64
C SER A 65 26.37 0.65 1.75
N GLU A 66 27.28 1.63 1.87
CA GLU A 66 27.16 2.70 2.84
C GLU A 66 25.92 3.58 2.59
N ASN A 67 25.52 3.76 1.33
CA ASN A 67 24.36 4.55 0.93
C ASN A 67 23.03 3.78 1.08
N GLY A 68 23.08 2.44 1.18
CA GLY A 68 21.92 1.58 1.40
C GLY A 68 21.67 1.24 2.87
N ASN A 69 22.53 1.70 3.80
CA ASN A 69 22.53 1.25 5.18
C ASN A 69 21.50 1.95 6.07
N LEU A 70 20.21 1.70 5.84
CA LEU A 70 19.10 2.30 6.60
C LEU A 70 18.94 1.78 8.03
N ARG A 71 19.59 0.68 8.40
CA ARG A 71 19.45 0.01 9.70
C ARG A 71 18.01 -0.38 10.04
N SER A 72 17.20 -0.76 9.02
CA SER A 72 15.93 -1.45 9.23
C SER A 72 16.14 -2.85 9.81
N ASP A 73 15.07 -3.52 10.24
CA ASP A 73 15.14 -4.88 10.78
C ASP A 73 15.49 -5.91 9.68
N VAL A 74 15.01 -5.70 8.45
CA VAL A 74 15.11 -6.64 7.33
C VAL A 74 15.69 -5.96 6.10
N ALA A 75 16.57 -6.66 5.38
CA ALA A 75 16.95 -6.35 4.00
C ALA A 75 16.29 -7.36 3.06
N ILE A 76 15.50 -6.88 2.10
CA ILE A 76 14.88 -7.68 1.06
C ILE A 76 15.79 -7.63 -0.18
N VAL A 77 16.50 -8.73 -0.45
CA VAL A 77 17.40 -8.84 -1.60
C VAL A 77 16.59 -9.21 -2.83
N TYR A 78 16.58 -8.33 -3.82
CA TYR A 78 15.80 -8.49 -5.05
C TYR A 78 16.57 -9.28 -6.11
N GLY A 79 15.84 -10.18 -6.81
CA GLY A 79 16.33 -10.96 -7.94
C GLY A 79 17.02 -12.27 -7.53
N ILE A 80 16.72 -13.32 -8.30
CA ILE A 80 17.21 -14.69 -8.08
C ILE A 80 18.15 -15.05 -9.25
N ASP A 81 19.37 -14.57 -9.17
CA ASP A 81 20.45 -14.84 -10.11
C ASP A 81 21.65 -15.51 -9.42
N ALA A 82 22.74 -15.75 -10.16
CA ALA A 82 23.94 -16.37 -9.62
C ALA A 82 24.63 -15.56 -8.51
N GLY A 83 24.43 -14.23 -8.46
CA GLY A 83 25.00 -13.34 -7.46
C GLY A 83 24.19 -13.26 -6.15
N LEU A 84 23.01 -13.89 -6.09
CA LEU A 84 22.12 -13.81 -4.92
C LEU A 84 22.81 -14.26 -3.60
N PRO A 85 23.58 -15.37 -3.53
CA PRO A 85 24.22 -15.80 -2.29
C PRO A 85 25.20 -14.75 -1.74
N ASP A 86 25.96 -14.09 -2.60
CA ASP A 86 26.92 -13.05 -2.19
C ASP A 86 26.21 -11.80 -1.68
N ARG A 87 25.13 -11.34 -2.35
CA ARG A 87 24.31 -10.23 -1.88
C ARG A 87 23.73 -10.52 -0.51
N ILE A 88 23.15 -11.71 -0.32
CA ILE A 88 22.61 -12.16 0.97
C ILE A 88 23.70 -12.15 2.04
N ARG A 89 24.89 -12.68 1.74
CA ARG A 89 26.00 -12.78 2.69
C ARG A 89 26.40 -11.42 3.23
N THR A 90 26.59 -10.42 2.36
CA THR A 90 27.03 -9.08 2.78
C THR A 90 26.02 -8.37 3.70
N TRP A 91 24.73 -8.51 3.47
CA TRP A 91 23.69 -7.96 4.34
C TRP A 91 23.58 -8.71 5.68
N ARG A 92 23.69 -10.04 5.63
CA ARG A 92 23.66 -10.89 6.85
C ARG A 92 24.85 -10.61 7.78
N GLU A 93 26.05 -10.45 7.24
CA GLU A 93 27.26 -10.10 7.98
C GLU A 93 27.13 -8.73 8.68
N ARG A 94 26.27 -7.86 8.18
CA ARG A 94 25.94 -6.58 8.81
C ARG A 94 24.82 -6.67 9.86
N GLY A 95 24.30 -7.86 10.13
CA GLY A 95 23.28 -8.11 11.15
C GLY A 95 21.84 -7.86 10.71
N TYR A 96 21.57 -7.81 9.42
CA TYR A 96 20.18 -7.76 8.90
C TYR A 96 19.55 -9.15 8.86
N ARG A 97 18.23 -9.23 9.08
CA ARG A 97 17.44 -10.38 8.67
C ARG A 97 17.27 -10.33 7.16
N ILE A 98 17.23 -11.51 6.52
CA ILE A 98 17.29 -11.58 5.06
C ILE A 98 16.00 -12.17 4.50
N HIS A 99 15.32 -11.36 3.70
CA HIS A 99 14.26 -11.82 2.82
C HIS A 99 14.72 -11.75 1.37
N VAL A 100 14.05 -12.45 0.47
CA VAL A 100 14.32 -12.41 -0.98
C VAL A 100 13.04 -12.07 -1.72
N MET A 101 13.12 -11.18 -2.70
CA MET A 101 12.01 -10.78 -3.56
C MET A 101 12.30 -11.11 -5.02
N THR A 102 11.26 -11.51 -5.75
CA THR A 102 11.32 -11.74 -7.19
C THR A 102 9.96 -11.42 -7.81
N GLY A 103 9.97 -10.84 -9.00
CA GLY A 103 8.76 -10.68 -9.81
C GLY A 103 8.16 -12.04 -10.17
N VAL A 104 6.83 -12.09 -10.32
CA VAL A 104 6.12 -13.31 -10.73
C VAL A 104 5.35 -13.17 -12.02
N SER A 105 5.10 -11.95 -12.48
CA SER A 105 4.45 -11.73 -13.77
C SER A 105 5.42 -11.42 -14.89
N TRP A 106 6.59 -10.92 -14.56
CA TRP A 106 7.66 -10.58 -15.49
C TRP A 106 9.03 -10.86 -14.85
N GLY A 107 10.04 -11.11 -15.68
CA GLY A 107 11.39 -11.42 -15.21
C GLY A 107 12.25 -12.01 -16.32
N HIS A 108 13.49 -12.38 -15.98
CA HIS A 108 14.42 -13.08 -16.89
C HIS A 108 14.04 -14.57 -17.00
N TYR A 109 12.92 -14.84 -17.68
CA TYR A 109 12.32 -16.17 -17.79
C TYR A 109 12.70 -16.90 -19.09
N GLN A 110 13.82 -16.55 -19.73
CA GLN A 110 14.28 -17.11 -21.00
C GLN A 110 14.44 -18.63 -20.95
N ASP A 111 14.77 -19.21 -19.77
CA ASP A 111 14.86 -20.66 -19.62
C ASP A 111 13.49 -21.34 -19.76
N TYR A 112 12.45 -20.71 -19.24
CA TYR A 112 11.07 -21.16 -19.43
C TYR A 112 10.60 -20.92 -20.85
N LEU A 113 10.72 -19.69 -21.31
CA LEU A 113 10.24 -19.25 -22.63
C LEU A 113 10.79 -20.12 -23.77
N TYR A 114 12.10 -20.43 -23.74
CA TYR A 114 12.78 -21.07 -24.87
C TYR A 114 13.09 -22.55 -24.63
N GLY A 115 12.37 -23.20 -23.73
CA GLY A 115 12.36 -24.66 -23.58
C GLY A 115 13.53 -25.25 -22.80
N ARG A 116 14.37 -24.47 -22.14
CA ARG A 116 15.47 -25.01 -21.32
C ARG A 116 15.01 -25.56 -19.97
N PHE A 117 13.82 -25.23 -19.53
CA PHE A 117 13.28 -25.70 -18.26
C PHE A 117 12.74 -27.15 -18.32
N ASP A 118 11.89 -27.45 -19.29
CA ASP A 118 11.18 -28.73 -19.39
C ASP A 118 11.16 -29.33 -20.81
N GLY A 119 11.93 -28.76 -21.72
CA GLY A 119 12.01 -29.17 -23.12
C GLY A 119 10.89 -28.63 -24.01
N VAL A 120 9.97 -27.82 -23.45
CA VAL A 120 8.85 -27.22 -24.18
C VAL A 120 9.02 -25.72 -24.31
N ASN A 121 8.83 -25.18 -25.52
CA ASN A 121 8.81 -23.74 -25.74
C ASN A 121 7.48 -23.16 -25.23
N HIS A 122 7.58 -22.22 -24.27
CA HIS A 122 6.45 -21.54 -23.62
C HIS A 122 6.30 -20.08 -24.07
N GLU A 123 6.90 -19.69 -25.18
CA GLU A 123 6.82 -18.30 -25.68
C GLU A 123 5.39 -17.88 -26.00
N ASP A 124 4.52 -18.82 -26.29
CA ASP A 124 3.08 -18.63 -26.49
C ASP A 124 2.29 -18.37 -25.18
N GLU A 125 2.92 -18.49 -24.01
CA GLU A 125 2.40 -18.06 -22.73
C GLU A 125 2.76 -16.59 -22.39
N ALA A 126 3.51 -15.87 -23.24
CA ALA A 126 3.68 -14.44 -23.10
C ALA A 126 2.33 -13.72 -23.29
N GLN A 127 1.97 -12.80 -22.38
CA GLN A 127 0.77 -12.00 -22.51
C GLN A 127 0.80 -11.25 -23.85
N THR A 128 -0.27 -11.39 -24.63
CA THR A 128 -0.36 -10.85 -26.00
C THR A 128 -1.61 -10.02 -26.16
N ASP A 129 -1.50 -8.83 -26.78
CA ASP A 129 -2.62 -7.95 -27.06
C ASP A 129 -3.41 -8.41 -28.31
N ARG A 130 -4.53 -7.74 -28.61
CA ARG A 130 -5.40 -8.08 -29.74
C ARG A 130 -4.74 -7.93 -31.11
N ASN A 131 -3.62 -7.20 -31.20
CA ASN A 131 -2.85 -7.00 -32.44
C ASN A 131 -1.70 -8.03 -32.59
N GLY A 132 -1.63 -9.03 -31.71
CA GLY A 132 -0.58 -10.04 -31.69
C GLY A 132 0.74 -9.57 -31.10
N ARG A 133 0.80 -8.38 -30.47
CA ARG A 133 2.03 -7.88 -29.84
C ARG A 133 2.16 -8.43 -28.41
N LYS A 134 3.32 -8.97 -28.09
CA LYS A 134 3.65 -9.39 -26.73
C LYS A 134 3.79 -8.19 -25.81
N ILE A 135 3.25 -8.30 -24.62
CA ILE A 135 3.37 -7.28 -23.57
C ILE A 135 4.67 -7.54 -22.82
N SER A 136 5.57 -6.55 -22.83
CA SER A 136 6.93 -6.69 -22.30
C SER A 136 7.28 -5.56 -21.35
N HIS A 137 8.11 -5.85 -20.38
CA HIS A 137 8.79 -4.89 -19.49
C HIS A 137 10.10 -4.35 -20.11
N GLY A 138 10.44 -4.83 -21.33
CA GLY A 138 11.61 -4.46 -22.10
C GLY A 138 12.23 -5.70 -22.77
N GLY A 139 12.56 -5.61 -24.07
CA GLY A 139 13.09 -6.75 -24.83
C GLY A 139 12.18 -7.98 -24.73
N ASP A 140 12.76 -9.13 -24.38
CA ASP A 140 12.07 -10.41 -24.16
C ASP A 140 11.73 -10.70 -22.68
N VAL A 141 11.71 -9.66 -21.83
CA VAL A 141 11.17 -9.72 -20.49
C VAL A 141 9.66 -9.58 -20.56
N TYR A 142 8.97 -10.65 -20.95
CA TYR A 142 7.52 -10.63 -21.16
C TYR A 142 6.74 -10.77 -19.86
N TYR A 143 5.56 -10.11 -19.80
CA TYR A 143 4.53 -10.48 -18.82
C TYR A 143 3.95 -11.84 -19.21
N MET A 144 3.79 -12.72 -18.21
CA MET A 144 3.41 -14.10 -18.45
C MET A 144 1.90 -14.33 -18.26
N SER A 145 1.35 -15.19 -19.10
CA SER A 145 0.03 -15.83 -18.92
C SER A 145 0.27 -17.21 -18.34
N PRO A 146 0.18 -17.39 -17.01
CA PRO A 146 0.65 -18.61 -16.35
C PRO A 146 -0.05 -19.88 -16.85
N GLY A 147 0.66 -20.75 -17.57
CA GLY A 147 0.25 -22.11 -17.84
C GLY A 147 0.45 -23.03 -16.61
N THR A 148 0.11 -24.33 -16.74
CA THR A 148 0.20 -25.28 -15.64
C THR A 148 1.63 -25.53 -15.12
N ASN A 149 2.66 -25.33 -15.96
CA ASN A 149 4.07 -25.53 -15.60
C ASN A 149 4.74 -24.26 -15.08
N TYR A 150 4.09 -23.11 -15.23
CA TYR A 150 4.71 -21.82 -14.86
C TYR A 150 5.01 -21.73 -13.36
N GLY A 151 4.09 -22.12 -12.51
CA GLY A 151 4.33 -22.15 -11.05
C GLY A 151 5.45 -23.13 -10.65
N LYS A 152 5.63 -24.25 -11.36
CA LYS A 152 6.76 -25.16 -11.14
C LYS A 152 8.10 -24.52 -11.51
N PHE A 153 8.12 -23.72 -12.59
CA PHE A 153 9.30 -22.93 -12.96
C PHE A 153 9.65 -21.91 -11.87
N LEU A 154 8.67 -21.18 -11.35
CA LEU A 154 8.89 -20.26 -10.24
C LEU A 154 9.44 -20.97 -9.00
N CYS A 155 9.01 -22.20 -8.71
CA CYS A 155 9.53 -23.01 -7.61
C CYS A 155 11.04 -23.29 -7.73
N VAL A 156 11.58 -23.46 -8.95
CA VAL A 156 13.03 -23.64 -9.14
C VAL A 156 13.82 -22.39 -8.74
N GLY A 157 13.31 -21.22 -9.09
CA GLY A 157 13.90 -19.95 -8.64
C GLY A 157 13.81 -19.80 -7.12
N VAL A 158 12.62 -20.02 -6.55
CA VAL A 158 12.39 -19.95 -5.09
C VAL A 158 13.29 -20.93 -4.34
N GLN A 159 13.53 -22.15 -4.87
CA GLN A 159 14.44 -23.10 -4.23
C GLN A 159 15.86 -22.53 -4.08
N ARG A 160 16.38 -21.81 -5.08
CA ARG A 160 17.70 -21.14 -4.99
C ARG A 160 17.72 -20.12 -3.84
N ALA A 161 16.64 -19.36 -3.63
CA ALA A 161 16.54 -18.43 -2.51
C ALA A 161 16.48 -19.15 -1.16
N LEU A 162 15.75 -20.27 -1.08
CA LEU A 162 15.69 -21.11 0.13
C LEU A 162 17.07 -21.69 0.47
N ASP A 163 17.81 -22.19 -0.53
CA ASP A 163 19.17 -22.76 -0.38
C ASP A 163 20.17 -21.67 0.04
N ALA A 164 20.02 -20.43 -0.44
CA ALA A 164 20.80 -19.27 -0.01
C ALA A 164 20.44 -18.80 1.42
N GLY A 165 19.42 -19.40 2.03
CA GLY A 165 19.05 -19.17 3.43
C GLY A 165 18.07 -18.03 3.68
N ALA A 166 17.25 -17.63 2.70
CA ALA A 166 16.19 -16.65 2.89
C ALA A 166 15.27 -17.02 4.07
N GLU A 167 14.82 -16.03 4.84
CA GLU A 167 13.89 -16.20 5.96
C GLU A 167 12.43 -15.96 5.53
N ALA A 168 12.24 -15.26 4.42
CA ALA A 168 10.97 -15.15 3.73
C ALA A 168 11.18 -14.91 2.23
N ILE A 169 10.17 -15.28 1.43
CA ILE A 169 10.10 -15.08 0.00
C ILE A 169 8.99 -14.09 -0.30
N HIS A 170 9.29 -13.08 -1.11
CA HIS A 170 8.35 -12.11 -1.62
C HIS A 170 8.11 -12.38 -3.11
N LEU A 171 6.86 -12.64 -3.47
CA LEU A 171 6.39 -12.99 -4.81
C LEU A 171 5.66 -11.77 -5.38
N GLU A 172 6.39 -10.92 -6.09
CA GLU A 172 5.97 -9.58 -6.45
C GLU A 172 5.10 -9.56 -7.71
N GLU A 173 4.04 -8.76 -7.64
CA GLU A 173 3.22 -8.29 -8.77
C GLU A 173 2.65 -9.42 -9.64
N PRO A 174 1.66 -10.19 -9.14
CA PRO A 174 0.95 -11.18 -9.96
C PRO A 174 -0.03 -10.50 -10.93
N GLU A 175 0.50 -9.86 -11.97
CA GLU A 175 -0.16 -8.91 -12.85
C GLU A 175 -0.57 -9.51 -14.18
N PHE A 176 -1.86 -9.44 -14.51
CA PHE A 176 -2.33 -9.73 -15.85
C PHE A 176 -2.98 -8.48 -16.46
N TRP A 177 -2.37 -7.94 -17.51
CA TRP A 177 -2.89 -6.77 -18.21
C TRP A 177 -4.27 -7.05 -18.84
N VAL A 178 -5.22 -6.14 -18.64
CA VAL A 178 -6.58 -6.27 -19.22
C VAL A 178 -6.52 -6.37 -20.75
N ARG A 179 -5.61 -5.65 -21.41
CA ARG A 179 -5.37 -5.72 -22.86
C ARG A 179 -4.79 -7.05 -23.35
N GLY A 180 -4.26 -7.88 -22.45
CA GLY A 180 -3.79 -9.24 -22.73
C GLY A 180 -4.95 -10.24 -22.85
N GLY A 181 -4.60 -11.52 -23.10
CA GLY A 181 -5.57 -12.62 -23.23
C GLY A 181 -5.79 -13.11 -24.66
N TYR A 182 -4.83 -12.83 -25.55
CA TYR A 182 -4.89 -13.23 -26.97
C TYR A 182 -3.79 -14.24 -27.35
N SER A 183 -2.89 -14.61 -26.45
CA SER A 183 -1.86 -15.61 -26.69
C SER A 183 -2.45 -17.02 -26.80
N GLU A 184 -1.77 -17.92 -27.55
CA GLU A 184 -2.22 -19.31 -27.69
C GLU A 184 -2.25 -20.04 -26.35
N GLY A 185 -1.29 -19.75 -25.45
CA GLY A 185 -1.31 -20.25 -24.08
C GLY A 185 -2.58 -19.87 -23.34
N PHE A 186 -2.98 -18.60 -23.41
CA PHE A 186 -4.23 -18.15 -22.79
C PHE A 186 -5.48 -18.81 -23.39
N LYS A 187 -5.51 -19.02 -24.71
CA LYS A 187 -6.62 -19.71 -25.40
C LYS A 187 -6.72 -21.18 -24.95
N ARG A 188 -5.58 -21.88 -24.76
CA ARG A 188 -5.56 -23.24 -24.20
C ARG A 188 -6.14 -23.26 -22.77
N GLU A 189 -5.71 -22.32 -21.92
CA GLU A 189 -6.22 -22.19 -20.56
C GLU A 189 -7.72 -21.86 -20.52
N TRP A 190 -8.20 -21.04 -21.44
CA TRP A 190 -9.63 -20.75 -21.57
C TRP A 190 -10.45 -22.02 -21.86
N ARG A 191 -10.01 -22.84 -22.84
CA ARG A 191 -10.69 -24.10 -23.16
C ARG A 191 -10.67 -25.06 -21.97
N SER A 192 -9.57 -25.14 -21.27
CA SER A 192 -9.44 -25.98 -20.08
C SER A 192 -10.34 -25.51 -18.95
N PHE A 193 -10.45 -24.22 -18.73
CA PHE A 193 -11.17 -23.64 -17.59
C PHE A 193 -12.69 -23.62 -17.80
N TYR A 194 -13.14 -23.27 -19.04
CA TYR A 194 -14.55 -23.12 -19.36
C TYR A 194 -15.16 -24.32 -20.10
N GLY A 195 -14.32 -25.21 -20.67
CA GLY A 195 -14.81 -26.29 -21.53
C GLY A 195 -15.41 -25.78 -22.85
N GLU A 196 -15.12 -24.57 -23.28
CA GLU A 196 -15.69 -23.87 -24.42
C GLU A 196 -14.61 -23.28 -25.31
N GLU A 197 -14.92 -23.02 -26.59
CA GLU A 197 -13.99 -22.32 -27.49
C GLU A 197 -13.76 -20.90 -27.00
N TRP A 198 -12.51 -20.45 -27.17
CA TRP A 198 -12.09 -19.13 -26.75
C TRP A 198 -12.86 -18.01 -27.46
N GLN A 199 -13.28 -17.04 -26.69
CA GLN A 199 -13.93 -15.83 -27.17
C GLN A 199 -12.99 -14.64 -26.98
N PRO A 200 -12.79 -13.78 -28.03
CA PRO A 200 -11.98 -12.59 -27.89
C PRO A 200 -12.51 -11.68 -26.77
N PRO A 201 -11.71 -11.24 -25.80
CA PRO A 201 -12.18 -10.41 -24.69
C PRO A 201 -12.98 -9.18 -25.12
N HIS A 202 -12.64 -8.55 -26.25
CA HIS A 202 -13.33 -7.37 -26.77
C HIS A 202 -14.64 -7.66 -27.50
N SER A 203 -15.04 -8.93 -27.67
CA SER A 203 -16.24 -9.27 -28.49
C SER A 203 -17.56 -9.02 -27.76
N SER A 204 -17.55 -9.07 -26.42
CA SER A 204 -18.71 -8.79 -25.57
C SER A 204 -18.32 -8.49 -24.14
N VAL A 205 -19.23 -7.89 -23.36
CA VAL A 205 -19.02 -7.69 -21.93
C VAL A 205 -18.86 -9.02 -21.18
N ASP A 206 -19.55 -10.07 -21.61
CA ASP A 206 -19.43 -11.42 -21.06
C ASP A 206 -18.04 -12.01 -21.33
N ALA A 207 -17.54 -11.93 -22.56
CA ALA A 207 -16.20 -12.38 -22.92
C ALA A 207 -15.10 -11.61 -22.15
N GLN A 208 -15.26 -10.30 -21.99
CA GLN A 208 -14.33 -9.48 -21.19
C GLN A 208 -14.32 -9.90 -19.72
N TRP A 209 -15.49 -10.09 -19.12
CA TRP A 209 -15.63 -10.52 -17.73
C TRP A 209 -14.99 -11.90 -17.50
N ARG A 210 -15.32 -12.86 -18.35
CA ARG A 210 -14.79 -14.23 -18.30
C ARG A 210 -13.27 -14.24 -18.51
N ALA A 211 -12.74 -13.42 -19.43
CA ALA A 211 -11.29 -13.26 -19.61
C ALA A 211 -10.61 -12.76 -18.33
N SER A 212 -11.19 -11.77 -17.66
CA SER A 212 -10.65 -11.23 -16.42
C SER A 212 -10.70 -12.28 -15.27
N LYS A 213 -11.79 -13.03 -15.17
CA LYS A 213 -11.94 -14.13 -14.21
C LYS A 213 -10.89 -15.22 -14.42
N LEU A 214 -10.60 -15.59 -15.68
CA LEU A 214 -9.53 -16.53 -15.99
C LEU A 214 -8.14 -15.96 -15.62
N LYS A 215 -7.84 -14.70 -15.98
CA LYS A 215 -6.58 -14.02 -15.61
C LYS A 215 -6.32 -14.07 -14.11
N TYR A 216 -7.35 -13.77 -13.33
CA TYR A 216 -7.35 -13.86 -11.87
C TYR A 216 -7.02 -15.28 -11.38
N PHE A 217 -7.66 -16.31 -11.95
CA PHE A 217 -7.43 -17.70 -11.62
C PHE A 217 -6.00 -18.17 -11.94
N LEU A 218 -5.41 -17.75 -13.06
CA LEU A 218 -4.11 -18.25 -13.52
C LEU A 218 -2.98 -17.91 -12.53
N TYR A 219 -2.90 -16.67 -12.05
CA TYR A 219 -1.91 -16.29 -11.05
C TYR A 219 -2.20 -16.90 -9.67
N ARG A 220 -3.48 -17.00 -9.28
CA ARG A 220 -3.83 -17.70 -8.05
C ARG A 220 -3.32 -19.14 -8.06
N ARG A 221 -3.50 -19.87 -9.18
CA ARG A 221 -3.02 -21.24 -9.37
C ARG A 221 -1.49 -21.32 -9.32
N ALA A 222 -0.80 -20.43 -10.02
CA ALA A 222 0.67 -20.42 -10.06
C ALA A 222 1.27 -20.15 -8.67
N LEU A 223 0.74 -19.18 -7.93
CA LEU A 223 1.22 -18.85 -6.60
C LEU A 223 0.90 -19.93 -5.57
N GLN A 224 -0.24 -20.63 -5.69
CA GLN A 224 -0.52 -21.79 -4.83
C GLN A 224 0.58 -22.87 -4.97
N GLN A 225 1.08 -23.14 -6.20
CA GLN A 225 2.17 -24.09 -6.41
C GLN A 225 3.44 -23.66 -5.67
N VAL A 226 3.76 -22.36 -5.68
CA VAL A 226 4.91 -21.82 -4.96
C VAL A 226 4.72 -21.91 -3.44
N PHE A 227 3.54 -21.57 -2.94
CA PHE A 227 3.24 -21.68 -1.51
C PHE A 227 3.33 -23.14 -1.03
N ASP A 228 2.79 -24.08 -1.78
CA ASP A 228 2.86 -25.50 -1.47
C ASP A 228 4.31 -26.01 -1.44
N HIS A 229 5.16 -25.52 -2.37
CA HIS A 229 6.59 -25.84 -2.43
C HIS A 229 7.32 -25.33 -1.18
N VAL A 230 7.12 -24.07 -0.77
CA VAL A 230 7.75 -23.52 0.44
C VAL A 230 7.23 -24.25 1.71
N GLN A 231 5.96 -24.59 1.77
CA GLN A 231 5.40 -25.38 2.87
C GLN A 231 6.03 -26.78 2.94
N ALA A 232 6.26 -27.43 1.79
CA ALA A 232 6.95 -28.72 1.75
C ALA A 232 8.41 -28.59 2.23
N TYR A 233 9.14 -27.56 1.77
CA TYR A 233 10.48 -27.26 2.24
C TYR A 233 10.52 -27.03 3.76
N ASN A 234 9.57 -26.27 4.31
CA ASN A 234 9.49 -26.03 5.75
C ASN A 234 9.30 -27.33 6.55
N ARG A 235 8.45 -28.25 6.06
CA ARG A 235 8.24 -29.56 6.72
C ARG A 235 9.49 -30.44 6.72
N THR A 236 10.27 -30.41 5.63
CA THR A 236 11.45 -31.28 5.49
C THR A 236 12.70 -30.71 6.16
N SER A 237 12.87 -29.38 6.13
CA SER A 237 14.04 -28.70 6.71
C SER A 237 13.88 -28.28 8.17
N GLY A 238 12.67 -28.32 8.73
CA GLY A 238 12.35 -27.79 10.05
C GLY A 238 12.38 -26.25 10.14
N ARG A 239 12.57 -25.54 9.01
CA ARG A 239 12.56 -24.08 8.95
C ARG A 239 11.11 -23.54 8.92
N LYS A 240 10.98 -22.21 9.07
CA LYS A 240 9.71 -21.47 9.03
C LYS A 240 9.82 -20.31 8.06
N VAL A 241 10.16 -20.61 6.80
CA VAL A 241 10.20 -19.60 5.75
C VAL A 241 8.77 -19.20 5.40
N ARG A 242 8.53 -17.90 5.29
CA ARG A 242 7.21 -17.30 5.02
C ARG A 242 7.13 -16.87 3.57
N CYS A 243 5.90 -16.72 3.06
CA CYS A 243 5.65 -16.18 1.73
C CYS A 243 4.77 -14.93 1.83
N TYR A 244 5.21 -13.86 1.19
CA TYR A 244 4.49 -12.60 1.07
C TYR A 244 4.29 -12.24 -0.39
N VAL A 245 3.27 -11.43 -0.66
CA VAL A 245 2.95 -10.93 -1.99
C VAL A 245 3.05 -9.41 -1.98
N PRO A 246 4.16 -8.81 -2.42
CA PRO A 246 4.20 -7.39 -2.75
C PRO A 246 3.25 -7.11 -3.91
N THR A 247 2.34 -6.18 -3.74
CA THR A 247 1.30 -5.91 -4.72
C THR A 247 0.71 -4.51 -4.52
N HIS A 248 0.17 -3.94 -5.60
CA HIS A 248 -0.59 -2.71 -5.52
C HIS A 248 -2.00 -2.95 -4.97
N SER A 249 -2.68 -1.89 -4.55
CA SER A 249 -4.08 -2.00 -4.17
C SER A 249 -4.96 -2.33 -5.39
N LEU A 250 -6.08 -3.01 -5.17
CA LEU A 250 -7.06 -3.26 -6.24
C LEU A 250 -7.56 -1.94 -6.88
N ILE A 251 -7.53 -0.81 -6.15
CA ILE A 251 -7.90 0.51 -6.65
C ILE A 251 -6.87 0.98 -7.68
N ASN A 252 -5.58 0.86 -7.36
CA ASN A 252 -4.50 1.20 -8.28
C ASN A 252 -4.51 0.29 -9.51
N TYR A 253 -4.61 -1.02 -9.33
CA TYR A 253 -4.68 -1.98 -10.44
C TYR A 253 -5.88 -1.74 -11.36
N ALA A 254 -7.02 -1.35 -10.82
CA ALA A 254 -8.17 -0.97 -11.63
C ALA A 254 -7.87 0.27 -12.51
N HIS A 255 -7.13 1.27 -11.99
CA HIS A 255 -6.63 2.40 -12.78
C HIS A 255 -5.68 1.96 -13.90
N TRP A 256 -4.73 1.10 -13.58
CA TRP A 256 -3.73 0.61 -14.53
C TRP A 256 -4.28 -0.42 -15.51
N ARG A 257 -5.51 -0.88 -15.30
CA ARG A 257 -6.13 -1.94 -16.11
C ARG A 257 -5.35 -3.25 -16.01
N ILE A 258 -5.08 -3.66 -14.80
CA ILE A 258 -4.44 -4.92 -14.43
C ILE A 258 -5.44 -5.75 -13.64
N VAL A 259 -5.39 -7.07 -13.79
CA VAL A 259 -6.12 -8.06 -12.99
C VAL A 259 -5.10 -8.81 -12.15
N SER A 260 -5.34 -8.84 -10.84
CA SER A 260 -4.52 -9.56 -9.86
C SER A 260 -5.43 -10.33 -8.88
N PRO A 261 -5.03 -11.51 -8.36
CA PRO A 261 -5.88 -12.33 -7.50
C PRO A 261 -5.89 -11.91 -6.02
N GLU A 262 -5.93 -10.61 -5.74
CA GLU A 262 -5.67 -9.96 -4.46
C GLU A 262 -6.27 -10.69 -3.24
N SER A 263 -7.59 -10.64 -3.05
CA SER A 263 -8.23 -11.21 -1.87
C SER A 263 -8.16 -12.74 -1.82
N SER A 264 -8.14 -13.39 -2.97
CA SER A 264 -8.10 -14.85 -3.02
C SER A 264 -6.77 -15.43 -2.56
N LEU A 265 -5.66 -14.68 -2.66
CA LEU A 265 -4.36 -15.11 -2.14
C LEU A 265 -4.34 -15.15 -0.61
N ALA A 266 -5.01 -14.19 0.06
CA ALA A 266 -5.12 -14.19 1.52
C ALA A 266 -5.81 -15.43 2.07
N GLN A 267 -6.63 -16.11 1.26
CA GLN A 267 -7.35 -17.33 1.62
C GLN A 267 -6.52 -18.61 1.37
N LEU A 268 -5.38 -18.51 0.66
CA LEU A 268 -4.54 -19.66 0.36
C LEU A 268 -3.67 -20.06 1.55
N ASN A 269 -3.51 -21.36 1.74
CA ASN A 269 -2.54 -21.87 2.68
C ASN A 269 -1.12 -21.55 2.19
N GLY A 270 -0.27 -21.06 3.09
CA GLY A 270 1.11 -20.67 2.79
C GLY A 270 1.29 -19.23 2.33
N CYS A 271 0.23 -18.46 2.11
CA CYS A 271 0.32 -17.00 2.04
C CYS A 271 0.36 -16.42 3.46
N ASP A 272 1.43 -15.75 3.84
CA ASP A 272 1.58 -15.14 5.16
C ASP A 272 1.17 -13.66 5.19
N GLY A 273 1.09 -13.01 4.02
CA GLY A 273 0.63 -11.63 3.90
C GLY A 273 1.14 -10.90 2.68
N TYR A 274 1.23 -9.57 2.79
CA TYR A 274 1.48 -8.67 1.66
C TYR A 274 2.49 -7.58 2.01
N ILE A 275 3.06 -6.98 0.95
CA ILE A 275 3.54 -5.60 0.98
C ILE A 275 2.58 -4.76 0.14
N ALA A 276 1.99 -3.74 0.72
CA ALA A 276 1.15 -2.79 0.02
C ALA A 276 2.04 -1.78 -0.72
N GLN A 277 2.20 -1.99 -2.00
CA GLN A 277 3.00 -1.12 -2.87
C GLN A 277 2.20 0.15 -3.25
N VAL A 278 1.91 0.98 -2.25
CA VAL A 278 1.31 2.30 -2.46
C VAL A 278 2.44 3.31 -2.69
N TRP A 279 3.00 3.29 -3.90
CA TRP A 279 4.04 4.22 -4.32
C TRP A 279 3.53 5.66 -4.31
N THR A 280 4.39 6.60 -3.95
CA THR A 280 4.02 8.01 -3.94
C THR A 280 3.49 8.47 -5.31
N GLY A 281 4.14 8.06 -6.39
CA GLY A 281 3.72 8.38 -7.76
C GLY A 281 2.36 7.77 -8.16
N THR A 282 2.04 6.55 -7.72
CA THR A 282 0.73 5.93 -8.02
C THR A 282 -0.41 6.65 -7.33
N SER A 283 -0.18 7.15 -6.12
CA SER A 283 -1.15 7.92 -5.36
C SER A 283 -1.45 9.29 -5.98
N ARG A 284 -0.66 9.74 -6.94
CA ARG A 284 -0.90 10.97 -7.72
C ARG A 284 -1.91 10.78 -8.85
N THR A 285 -2.39 9.57 -9.10
CA THR A 285 -3.41 9.31 -10.14
C THR A 285 -4.64 10.19 -9.92
N PRO A 286 -5.02 11.03 -10.92
CA PRO A 286 -6.14 11.95 -10.76
C PRO A 286 -7.46 11.23 -10.55
N ASN A 287 -8.27 11.71 -9.63
CA ASN A 287 -9.64 11.27 -9.39
C ASN A 287 -10.63 12.43 -9.47
N GLN A 288 -11.92 12.11 -9.60
CA GLN A 288 -12.97 13.10 -9.77
C GLN A 288 -13.73 13.34 -8.47
N TYR A 289 -13.86 14.63 -8.12
CA TYR A 289 -14.64 15.08 -6.96
C TYR A 289 -15.25 16.45 -7.24
N ARG A 290 -16.54 16.65 -6.98
CA ARG A 290 -17.28 17.88 -7.30
C ARG A 290 -17.08 18.35 -8.74
N GLY A 291 -17.11 17.41 -9.68
CA GLY A 291 -16.90 17.68 -11.11
C GLY A 291 -15.46 18.03 -11.52
N ARG A 292 -14.51 18.04 -10.60
CA ARG A 292 -13.11 18.40 -10.89
C ARG A 292 -12.21 17.16 -10.86
N LEU A 293 -11.51 16.94 -11.95
CA LEU A 293 -10.44 15.95 -12.05
C LEU A 293 -9.13 16.57 -11.56
N LYS A 294 -8.54 15.99 -10.52
CA LYS A 294 -7.33 16.54 -9.87
C LYS A 294 -6.54 15.41 -9.19
N GLU A 295 -5.21 15.57 -9.09
CA GLU A 295 -4.38 14.79 -8.17
C GLU A 295 -4.80 15.10 -6.73
N ARG A 296 -5.08 14.05 -5.96
CA ARG A 296 -5.39 14.11 -4.52
C ARG A 296 -4.57 13.04 -3.80
N THR A 297 -3.25 13.26 -3.79
CA THR A 297 -2.25 12.28 -3.35
C THR A 297 -2.58 11.72 -1.96
N PHE A 298 -2.95 12.58 -1.00
CA PHE A 298 -3.27 12.15 0.36
C PHE A 298 -4.51 11.25 0.38
N GLU A 299 -5.62 11.66 -0.22
CA GLU A 299 -6.88 10.91 -0.17
C GLU A 299 -6.79 9.60 -0.94
N THR A 300 -6.10 9.61 -2.08
CA THR A 300 -5.83 8.39 -2.86
C THR A 300 -5.01 7.41 -2.04
N ALA A 301 -3.87 7.83 -1.47
CA ALA A 301 -3.04 7.00 -0.60
C ALA A 301 -3.81 6.49 0.63
N PHE A 302 -4.60 7.36 1.29
CA PHE A 302 -5.40 6.98 2.45
C PHE A 302 -6.36 5.84 2.13
N LEU A 303 -7.04 5.91 0.98
CA LEU A 303 -7.98 4.89 0.54
C LEU A 303 -7.26 3.61 0.06
N GLU A 304 -6.12 3.73 -0.62
CA GLU A 304 -5.33 2.58 -1.07
C GLU A 304 -4.72 1.82 0.12
N TYR A 305 -4.08 2.50 1.08
CA TYR A 305 -3.59 1.87 2.31
C TYR A 305 -4.74 1.28 3.13
N GLY A 306 -5.88 1.96 3.18
CA GLY A 306 -7.09 1.46 3.80
C GLY A 306 -7.62 0.19 3.15
N ALA A 307 -7.58 0.09 1.81
CA ALA A 307 -7.94 -1.11 1.07
C ALA A 307 -7.02 -2.29 1.44
N MET A 308 -5.71 -2.05 1.51
CA MET A 308 -4.73 -3.08 1.86
C MET A 308 -4.83 -3.52 3.33
N GLN A 309 -5.13 -2.61 4.28
CA GLN A 309 -5.46 -2.99 5.66
C GLN A 309 -6.68 -3.93 5.70
N ASN A 310 -7.70 -3.62 4.91
CA ASN A 310 -8.93 -4.40 4.88
C ASN A 310 -8.81 -5.70 4.08
N LEU A 311 -7.89 -5.76 3.12
CA LEU A 311 -7.54 -6.99 2.41
C LEU A 311 -7.09 -8.09 3.39
N VAL A 312 -6.33 -7.73 4.42
CA VAL A 312 -5.85 -8.69 5.44
C VAL A 312 -6.73 -8.77 6.67
N ARG A 313 -7.68 -7.84 6.84
CA ARG A 313 -8.53 -7.77 8.02
C ARG A 313 -9.31 -9.06 8.22
N ALA A 314 -9.28 -9.58 9.44
CA ALA A 314 -9.88 -10.83 9.86
C ALA A 314 -9.25 -12.10 9.24
N THR A 315 -8.33 -12.02 8.29
CA THR A 315 -7.70 -13.19 7.65
C THR A 315 -6.55 -13.79 8.48
N GLY A 316 -6.05 -13.10 9.48
CA GLY A 316 -4.84 -13.45 10.22
C GLY A 316 -3.53 -13.22 9.45
N ARG A 317 -3.60 -12.61 8.27
CA ARG A 317 -2.42 -12.26 7.45
C ARG A 317 -1.84 -10.94 7.91
N THR A 318 -0.56 -10.70 7.57
CA THR A 318 0.12 -9.44 7.86
C THR A 318 0.26 -8.59 6.61
N VAL A 319 0.44 -7.27 6.79
CA VAL A 319 0.78 -6.38 5.70
C VAL A 319 1.84 -5.39 6.17
N TRP A 320 2.82 -5.12 5.30
CA TRP A 320 3.70 -3.95 5.40
C TRP A 320 3.18 -2.85 4.48
N TYR A 321 3.40 -1.61 4.86
CA TYR A 321 3.18 -0.46 3.99
C TYR A 321 4.47 0.03 3.40
N LEU A 322 4.56 0.02 2.08
CA LEU A 322 5.66 0.63 1.35
C LEU A 322 5.53 2.16 1.42
N ASN A 323 6.62 2.83 1.72
CA ASN A 323 6.74 4.29 1.80
C ASN A 323 7.97 4.75 1.00
N ASP A 324 7.76 5.34 -0.16
CA ASP A 324 8.81 5.75 -1.09
C ASP A 324 9.08 7.27 -0.99
N PRO A 325 10.28 7.70 -0.53
CA PRO A 325 10.67 9.12 -0.45
C PRO A 325 10.86 9.82 -1.79
N ILE A 326 10.89 9.06 -2.86
CA ILE A 326 10.82 9.51 -4.25
C ILE A 326 9.71 8.73 -4.94
N GLU A 327 9.44 9.04 -6.19
CA GLU A 327 8.51 8.27 -6.99
C GLU A 327 9.19 7.68 -8.22
N ASP A 328 8.52 6.81 -8.95
CA ASP A 328 9.09 6.20 -10.14
C ASP A 328 9.22 7.16 -11.32
N ASP A 329 8.51 8.29 -11.32
CA ASP A 329 8.71 9.33 -12.32
C ASP A 329 9.96 10.17 -11.97
N PRO A 330 11.08 10.02 -12.69
CA PRO A 330 12.34 10.68 -12.35
C PRO A 330 12.38 12.17 -12.74
N LYS A 331 11.25 12.78 -13.14
CA LYS A 331 11.17 14.13 -13.70
C LYS A 331 10.88 15.21 -12.66
N HIS A 332 10.49 14.83 -11.46
CA HIS A 332 10.19 15.75 -10.38
C HIS A 332 11.45 16.13 -9.59
N ASP A 333 11.40 17.25 -8.88
CA ASP A 333 12.45 17.68 -7.98
C ASP A 333 12.24 17.17 -6.55
N TRP A 334 13.23 17.38 -5.69
CA TRP A 334 13.20 16.90 -4.31
C TRP A 334 12.11 17.55 -3.44
N ASP A 335 11.72 18.78 -3.72
CA ASP A 335 10.63 19.46 -3.00
C ASP A 335 9.27 18.84 -3.34
N ASP A 336 9.07 18.48 -4.60
CA ASP A 336 7.87 17.80 -5.05
C ASP A 336 7.79 16.39 -4.43
N TYR A 337 8.87 15.61 -4.51
CA TYR A 337 8.95 14.28 -3.88
C TYR A 337 8.68 14.34 -2.39
N ARG A 338 9.31 15.25 -1.66
CA ARG A 338 9.14 15.42 -0.22
C ARG A 338 7.67 15.65 0.15
N ARG A 339 7.02 16.64 -0.48
CA ARG A 339 5.61 16.98 -0.18
C ARG A 339 4.66 15.81 -0.42
N ASN A 340 4.86 15.10 -1.53
CA ASN A 340 4.02 13.95 -1.85
C ASN A 340 4.30 12.76 -0.92
N TRP A 341 5.57 12.53 -0.58
CA TRP A 341 5.94 11.50 0.40
C TRP A 341 5.39 11.79 1.80
N GLU A 342 5.49 13.01 2.31
CA GLU A 342 4.86 13.39 3.59
C GLU A 342 3.34 13.10 3.57
N SER A 343 2.69 13.34 2.43
CA SER A 343 1.25 13.06 2.25
C SER A 343 0.95 11.56 2.31
N THR A 344 1.70 10.73 1.59
CA THR A 344 1.52 9.27 1.61
C THR A 344 1.93 8.67 2.95
N MET A 345 2.97 9.20 3.59
CA MET A 345 3.41 8.79 4.93
C MET A 345 2.30 9.02 5.97
N VAL A 346 1.72 10.21 6.03
CA VAL A 346 0.62 10.50 6.96
C VAL A 346 -0.60 9.62 6.65
N ALA A 347 -0.91 9.40 5.36
CA ALA A 347 -2.00 8.51 4.96
C ALA A 347 -1.81 7.08 5.48
N SER A 348 -0.59 6.54 5.42
CA SER A 348 -0.25 5.21 5.95
C SER A 348 -0.34 5.14 7.48
N LEU A 349 0.14 6.19 8.19
CA LEU A 349 0.09 6.27 9.64
C LEU A 349 -1.34 6.39 10.20
N LEU A 350 -2.28 6.89 9.39
CA LEU A 350 -3.71 6.96 9.71
C LEU A 350 -4.43 5.61 9.54
N GLN A 351 -3.72 4.52 9.22
CA GLN A 351 -4.22 3.14 9.20
C GLN A 351 -3.70 2.38 10.44
N PRO A 352 -4.36 2.48 11.61
CA PRO A 352 -3.75 2.11 12.89
C PRO A 352 -3.54 0.62 13.13
N GLU A 353 -4.18 -0.26 12.37
CA GLU A 353 -4.04 -1.71 12.51
C GLU A 353 -2.71 -2.20 11.90
N VAL A 354 -2.06 -1.41 11.02
CA VAL A 354 -0.77 -1.72 10.41
C VAL A 354 0.36 -1.01 11.14
N TRP A 355 1.45 -1.73 11.39
CA TRP A 355 2.61 -1.25 12.15
C TRP A 355 3.95 -1.75 11.57
N ARG A 356 3.92 -2.35 10.38
CA ARG A 356 5.10 -2.78 9.62
C ARG A 356 5.22 -1.94 8.37
N PHE A 357 6.46 -1.55 8.06
CA PHE A 357 6.71 -0.64 6.96
C PHE A 357 7.90 -1.10 6.13
N GLU A 358 7.76 -1.05 4.81
CA GLU A 358 8.87 -1.02 3.90
C GLU A 358 9.26 0.45 3.70
N VAL A 359 10.47 0.80 4.15
CA VAL A 359 10.94 2.18 4.20
C VAL A 359 11.96 2.42 3.09
N ALA A 360 11.84 3.52 2.36
CA ALA A 360 12.77 3.94 1.33
C ALA A 360 13.23 2.76 0.44
N PRO A 361 12.32 2.11 -0.31
CA PRO A 361 12.70 1.05 -1.24
C PRO A 361 13.76 1.57 -2.21
N TRP A 362 14.76 0.72 -2.53
CA TRP A 362 15.92 1.10 -3.32
C TRP A 362 16.68 2.30 -2.72
N PRO A 363 17.23 2.18 -1.49
CA PRO A 363 17.84 3.31 -0.78
C PRO A 363 18.98 3.96 -1.57
N GLU A 364 19.67 3.24 -2.44
CA GLU A 364 20.70 3.76 -3.32
C GLU A 364 20.11 4.79 -4.30
N ARG A 365 18.87 4.61 -4.74
CA ARG A 365 18.13 5.57 -5.58
C ARG A 365 17.82 6.85 -4.83
N VAL A 366 17.54 6.73 -3.53
CA VAL A 366 17.26 7.88 -2.66
C VAL A 366 18.55 8.62 -2.28
N PHE A 367 19.52 7.95 -1.68
CA PHE A 367 20.71 8.59 -1.11
C PHE A 367 21.87 8.77 -2.11
N GLY A 368 21.84 8.07 -3.25
CA GLY A 368 22.83 8.22 -4.33
C GLY A 368 22.28 8.85 -5.62
N GLY A 369 20.96 9.00 -5.73
CA GLY A 369 20.30 9.52 -6.91
C GLY A 369 20.43 11.05 -7.08
N ARG A 370 20.18 11.53 -8.31
CA ARG A 370 20.12 12.96 -8.65
C ARG A 370 18.86 13.24 -9.45
N TYR A 371 18.08 14.23 -9.01
CA TYR A 371 16.75 14.53 -9.58
C TYR A 371 16.58 16.03 -9.84
N PRO A 372 15.80 16.42 -10.89
CA PRO A 372 15.17 15.59 -11.91
C PRO A 372 16.19 14.79 -12.73
N ALA A 373 15.96 13.49 -12.94
CA ALA A 373 16.94 12.63 -13.58
C ALA A 373 17.19 13.04 -15.05
N GLY A 374 18.46 12.97 -15.48
CA GLY A 374 18.87 13.30 -16.85
C GLY A 374 18.79 14.80 -17.18
N ARG A 375 18.61 15.69 -16.19
CA ARG A 375 18.60 17.15 -16.36
C ARG A 375 19.89 17.78 -15.86
N PRO A 376 20.36 18.90 -16.48
CA PRO A 376 21.55 19.62 -16.00
C PRO A 376 21.41 20.13 -14.57
N GLU A 377 20.19 20.51 -14.15
CA GLU A 377 19.85 21.01 -12.83
C GLU A 377 19.69 19.90 -11.77
N ALA A 378 19.86 18.64 -12.15
CA ALA A 378 19.69 17.50 -11.24
C ALA A 378 20.61 17.60 -10.01
N GLN A 379 20.02 17.48 -8.83
CA GLN A 379 20.70 17.58 -7.54
C GLN A 379 20.62 16.27 -6.75
N ALA A 380 21.62 16.02 -5.92
CA ALA A 380 21.56 14.98 -4.91
C ALA A 380 20.53 15.35 -3.83
N ILE A 381 20.11 14.38 -3.03
CA ILE A 381 19.15 14.61 -1.95
C ILE A 381 19.62 15.76 -1.04
N PRO A 382 18.77 16.76 -0.76
CA PRO A 382 19.08 17.80 0.21
C PRO A 382 19.38 17.19 1.58
N GLN A 383 20.40 17.66 2.28
CA GLN A 383 20.81 17.10 3.57
C GLN A 383 19.68 17.13 4.60
N ALA A 384 18.85 18.18 4.58
CA ALA A 384 17.66 18.28 5.42
C ALA A 384 16.67 17.13 5.14
N TYR A 385 16.40 16.85 3.88
CA TYR A 385 15.49 15.76 3.50
C TYR A 385 16.09 14.38 3.79
N ALA A 386 17.39 14.19 3.59
CA ALA A 386 18.09 12.96 3.97
C ALA A 386 17.99 12.67 5.48
N ALA A 387 18.09 13.70 6.32
CA ALA A 387 17.90 13.57 7.77
C ALA A 387 16.43 13.25 8.12
N GLU A 388 15.47 13.95 7.52
CA GLU A 388 14.04 13.74 7.73
C GLU A 388 13.62 12.30 7.39
N VAL A 389 13.99 11.79 6.20
CA VAL A 389 13.72 10.41 5.79
C VAL A 389 14.21 9.42 6.84
N GLN A 390 15.44 9.57 7.35
CA GLN A 390 15.99 8.68 8.37
C GLN A 390 15.31 8.82 9.74
N VAL A 391 14.92 10.05 10.14
CA VAL A 391 14.14 10.28 11.37
C VAL A 391 12.83 9.51 11.31
N VAL A 392 12.10 9.63 10.20
CA VAL A 392 10.84 8.95 10.00
C VAL A 392 11.05 7.44 9.97
N CYS A 393 12.00 6.92 9.19
CA CYS A 393 12.33 5.49 9.14
C CYS A 393 12.60 4.91 10.54
N ASN A 394 13.31 5.64 11.40
CA ASN A 394 13.57 5.21 12.76
C ASN A 394 12.31 5.27 13.65
N ALA A 395 11.47 6.30 13.50
CA ALA A 395 10.20 6.40 14.23
C ALA A 395 9.22 5.27 13.87
N LEU A 396 9.24 4.79 12.62
CA LEU A 396 8.39 3.68 12.16
C LEU A 396 8.70 2.34 12.88
N ASN A 397 9.87 2.20 13.51
CA ASN A 397 10.17 1.04 14.37
C ASN A 397 9.29 0.97 15.64
N ASP A 398 8.53 2.01 15.96
CA ASP A 398 7.73 2.12 17.18
C ASP A 398 6.21 2.23 16.92
N MET A 399 5.72 1.76 15.76
CA MET A 399 4.30 1.89 15.39
C MET A 399 3.41 0.73 15.87
N ASP A 400 3.87 -0.15 16.75
CA ASP A 400 3.16 -1.32 17.24
C ASP A 400 2.21 -1.06 18.43
N GLN A 401 1.77 0.20 18.60
CA GLN A 401 0.82 0.57 19.64
C GLN A 401 -0.51 -0.17 19.47
N LYS A 402 -1.04 -0.70 20.59
CA LYS A 402 -2.30 -1.46 20.61
C LYS A 402 -3.54 -0.60 20.87
N ARG A 403 -3.34 0.69 21.17
CA ARG A 403 -4.42 1.64 21.45
C ARG A 403 -4.20 2.90 20.65
N TRP A 404 -5.28 3.36 20.06
CA TRP A 404 -5.32 4.61 19.31
C TRP A 404 -6.63 5.35 19.58
N ALA A 405 -6.64 6.63 19.27
CA ALA A 405 -7.81 7.48 19.39
C ALA A 405 -7.88 8.47 18.23
N TRP A 406 -9.03 8.53 17.60
CA TRP A 406 -9.33 9.47 16.55
C TRP A 406 -9.85 10.80 17.11
N ASP A 407 -9.41 11.92 16.52
CA ASP A 407 -10.09 13.21 16.56
C ASP A 407 -10.39 13.58 15.10
N CYS A 408 -11.61 13.30 14.69
CA CYS A 408 -12.06 13.34 13.30
C CYS A 408 -13.58 13.47 13.23
N GLY A 409 -14.15 13.32 12.06
CA GLY A 409 -15.59 13.20 11.84
C GLY A 409 -16.17 11.86 12.31
N THR A 410 -17.32 11.48 11.76
CA THR A 410 -18.03 10.24 12.11
C THR A 410 -17.18 9.02 11.78
N GLU A 411 -17.00 8.13 12.76
CA GLU A 411 -16.33 6.82 12.61
C GLU A 411 -17.34 5.70 12.30
N GLY A 412 -16.81 4.55 11.82
CA GLY A 412 -17.61 3.36 11.53
C GLY A 412 -18.32 3.40 10.18
N LEU A 413 -17.81 4.18 9.24
CA LEU A 413 -18.26 4.25 7.84
C LEU A 413 -17.37 3.39 6.96
N GLY A 414 -17.97 2.50 6.15
CA GLY A 414 -17.25 1.67 5.19
C GLY A 414 -17.73 1.93 3.76
N VAL A 415 -16.84 1.72 2.79
CA VAL A 415 -17.15 1.75 1.36
C VAL A 415 -16.73 0.43 0.75
N ALA A 416 -17.68 -0.32 0.20
CA ALA A 416 -17.44 -1.66 -0.33
C ALA A 416 -16.53 -1.64 -1.57
N VAL A 417 -15.56 -2.54 -1.60
CA VAL A 417 -14.72 -2.86 -2.76
C VAL A 417 -14.70 -4.36 -3.00
N SER A 418 -14.53 -4.77 -4.26
CA SER A 418 -14.39 -6.17 -4.68
C SER A 418 -13.24 -6.28 -5.67
N ASP A 419 -12.54 -7.40 -5.70
CA ASP A 419 -11.49 -7.67 -6.69
C ASP A 419 -12.01 -7.53 -8.13
N SER A 420 -13.30 -7.73 -8.34
CA SER A 420 -13.94 -7.53 -9.64
C SER A 420 -13.97 -6.07 -10.12
N LEU A 421 -13.58 -5.09 -9.31
CA LEU A 421 -13.33 -3.72 -9.76
C LEU A 421 -12.28 -3.70 -10.88
N MET A 422 -11.35 -4.64 -10.87
CA MET A 422 -10.34 -4.83 -11.92
C MET A 422 -10.91 -5.49 -13.19
N PHE A 423 -12.08 -6.14 -13.15
CA PHE A 423 -12.61 -6.97 -14.26
C PHE A 423 -13.26 -6.16 -15.36
N GLN A 424 -13.83 -5.01 -15.04
CA GLN A 424 -14.63 -4.19 -15.96
C GLN A 424 -13.80 -3.07 -16.60
N ARG A 425 -12.53 -3.34 -16.95
CA ARG A 425 -11.58 -2.28 -17.35
C ARG A 425 -11.22 -2.32 -18.84
N GLY A 426 -11.73 -3.28 -19.60
CA GLY A 426 -11.42 -3.50 -21.01
C GLY A 426 -12.60 -3.29 -21.97
N ASP A 427 -12.28 -3.33 -23.28
CA ASP A 427 -13.28 -3.33 -24.35
C ASP A 427 -14.24 -4.53 -24.21
N PRO A 428 -15.50 -4.42 -24.67
CA PRO A 428 -16.05 -3.32 -25.49
C PRO A 428 -16.62 -2.16 -24.66
N VAL A 429 -16.78 -2.31 -23.35
CA VAL A 429 -17.37 -1.31 -22.47
C VAL A 429 -16.46 -1.15 -21.24
N PRO A 430 -15.36 -0.41 -21.37
CA PRO A 430 -14.49 -0.15 -20.21
C PRO A 430 -15.24 0.67 -19.17
N GLY A 431 -15.04 0.32 -17.90
CA GLY A 431 -15.55 1.11 -16.80
C GLY A 431 -14.94 2.52 -16.76
N ASP A 432 -15.52 3.38 -15.92
CA ASP A 432 -15.04 4.76 -15.76
C ASP A 432 -13.52 4.80 -15.46
N PRO A 433 -12.72 5.50 -16.29
CA PRO A 433 -11.26 5.55 -16.15
C PRO A 433 -10.81 6.18 -14.84
N HIS A 434 -11.63 6.98 -14.19
CA HIS A 434 -11.32 7.70 -12.94
C HIS A 434 -11.92 7.02 -11.69
N LEU A 435 -12.46 5.82 -11.82
CA LEU A 435 -13.09 5.04 -10.74
C LEU A 435 -14.14 5.83 -9.96
N GLY A 436 -14.93 6.65 -10.64
CA GLY A 436 -15.99 7.45 -10.01
C GLY A 436 -17.02 6.60 -9.25
N HIS A 437 -17.17 5.32 -9.62
CA HIS A 437 -18.02 4.38 -8.88
C HIS A 437 -17.55 4.15 -7.45
N PHE A 438 -16.25 4.20 -7.21
CA PHE A 438 -15.63 4.09 -5.89
C PHE A 438 -15.42 5.48 -5.26
N TYR A 439 -14.74 6.38 -5.96
CA TYR A 439 -14.41 7.71 -5.41
C TYR A 439 -15.64 8.57 -5.17
N GLY A 440 -16.71 8.39 -5.93
CA GLY A 440 -17.98 9.09 -5.70
C GLY A 440 -18.66 8.72 -4.38
N LEU A 441 -18.34 7.54 -3.83
CA LEU A 441 -18.80 7.13 -2.50
C LEU A 441 -17.78 7.48 -1.40
N ALA A 442 -16.48 7.38 -1.67
CA ALA A 442 -15.44 7.47 -0.65
C ALA A 442 -14.97 8.92 -0.38
N LEU A 443 -14.70 9.71 -1.44
CA LEU A 443 -14.17 11.07 -1.29
C LEU A 443 -15.10 12.02 -0.53
N PRO A 444 -16.44 12.01 -0.72
CA PRO A 444 -17.34 12.84 0.07
C PRO A 444 -17.19 12.68 1.59
N LEU A 445 -16.87 11.45 2.03
CA LEU A 445 -16.67 11.16 3.46
C LEU A 445 -15.28 11.59 3.92
N VAL A 446 -14.22 11.21 3.18
CA VAL A 446 -12.84 11.55 3.54
C VAL A 446 -12.65 13.07 3.56
N LYS A 447 -13.17 13.79 2.55
CA LYS A 447 -13.11 15.27 2.47
C LYS A 447 -13.87 15.99 3.59
N ARG A 448 -14.75 15.30 4.31
CA ARG A 448 -15.42 15.79 5.53
C ARG A 448 -14.81 15.21 6.81
N GLY A 449 -13.56 14.75 6.74
CA GLY A 449 -12.80 14.25 7.90
C GLY A 449 -13.36 12.99 8.53
N MET A 450 -14.12 12.20 7.79
CA MET A 450 -14.59 10.89 8.23
C MET A 450 -13.60 9.82 7.75
N PRO A 451 -13.02 9.00 8.64
CA PRO A 451 -12.05 7.97 8.27
C PRO A 451 -12.77 6.78 7.61
N ALA A 452 -13.30 7.02 6.38
CA ALA A 452 -14.00 6.01 5.63
C ALA A 452 -13.05 4.86 5.24
N THR A 453 -13.47 3.64 5.54
CA THR A 453 -12.67 2.43 5.36
C THR A 453 -13.15 1.66 4.13
N PRO A 454 -12.28 1.38 3.13
CA PRO A 454 -12.62 0.39 2.11
C PRO A 454 -12.89 -0.98 2.74
N VAL A 455 -13.97 -1.65 2.32
CA VAL A 455 -14.41 -2.94 2.88
C VAL A 455 -14.34 -4.00 1.79
N GLN A 456 -13.43 -4.96 1.92
CA GLN A 456 -13.26 -6.05 0.97
C GLN A 456 -14.46 -7.00 1.03
N LEU A 457 -15.25 -7.09 -0.03
CA LEU A 457 -16.46 -7.92 -0.07
C LEU A 457 -16.14 -9.40 0.09
N GLU A 458 -15.06 -9.89 -0.50
CA GLU A 458 -14.63 -11.28 -0.44
C GLU A 458 -14.24 -11.74 0.98
N ASN A 459 -13.98 -10.80 1.89
CA ASN A 459 -13.69 -11.11 3.30
C ASN A 459 -14.93 -11.15 4.18
N LEU A 460 -16.11 -10.74 3.70
CA LEU A 460 -17.34 -10.72 4.52
C LEU A 460 -17.70 -12.06 5.16
N PRO A 461 -17.47 -13.23 4.51
CA PRO A 461 -17.68 -14.52 5.15
C PRO A 461 -16.77 -14.81 6.36
N ILE A 462 -15.68 -14.04 6.53
CA ILE A 462 -14.73 -14.22 7.63
C ILE A 462 -15.26 -13.52 8.88
N ALA A 463 -15.33 -14.24 9.98
CA ALA A 463 -15.84 -13.71 11.25
C ALA A 463 -15.02 -12.46 11.69
N GLY A 464 -15.72 -11.36 11.95
CA GLY A 464 -15.11 -10.10 12.35
C GLY A 464 -14.81 -9.10 11.22
N ALA A 465 -15.01 -9.44 9.95
CA ALA A 465 -14.79 -8.53 8.83
C ALA A 465 -15.59 -7.22 8.93
N LEU A 466 -16.81 -7.29 9.42
CA LEU A 466 -17.69 -6.12 9.63
C LEU A 466 -17.59 -5.49 11.03
N LYS A 467 -16.62 -5.92 11.85
CA LYS A 467 -16.48 -5.39 13.22
C LYS A 467 -16.21 -3.89 13.23
N GLY A 468 -16.97 -3.14 14.01
CA GLY A 468 -16.82 -1.69 14.16
C GLY A 468 -17.56 -0.87 13.11
N LEU A 469 -18.04 -1.47 12.02
CA LEU A 469 -18.84 -0.79 11.02
C LEU A 469 -20.29 -0.55 11.52
N LYS A 470 -20.81 0.61 11.21
CA LYS A 470 -22.19 1.03 11.48
C LYS A 470 -22.97 1.32 10.21
N VAL A 471 -22.32 1.94 9.24
CA VAL A 471 -22.87 2.24 7.92
C VAL A 471 -21.91 1.73 6.86
N MET A 472 -22.42 1.05 5.84
CA MET A 472 -21.66 0.64 4.68
C MET A 472 -22.29 1.20 3.42
N LEU A 473 -21.48 1.95 2.66
CA LEU A 473 -21.85 2.41 1.31
C LEU A 473 -21.41 1.36 0.31
N MET A 474 -22.27 1.01 -0.62
CA MET A 474 -21.89 0.07 -1.67
C MET A 474 -22.63 0.32 -2.98
N SER A 475 -22.00 -0.10 -4.05
CA SER A 475 -22.57 -0.16 -5.39
C SER A 475 -22.08 -1.42 -6.09
N TYR A 476 -22.93 -1.98 -6.92
CA TYR A 476 -22.51 -3.01 -7.87
C TYR A 476 -22.24 -2.45 -9.27
N HIS A 477 -22.28 -1.13 -9.42
CA HIS A 477 -21.81 -0.46 -10.62
C HIS A 477 -20.28 -0.42 -10.61
N GLY A 478 -19.64 -0.87 -11.69
CA GLY A 478 -18.16 -0.93 -11.79
C GLY A 478 -17.50 -2.14 -11.12
N GLN A 479 -18.21 -2.88 -10.29
CA GLN A 479 -17.76 -4.10 -9.60
C GLN A 479 -18.93 -5.02 -9.29
N LYS A 480 -18.67 -6.29 -9.03
CA LYS A 480 -19.68 -7.30 -8.65
C LYS A 480 -19.09 -8.20 -7.56
N PRO A 481 -19.88 -8.73 -6.62
CA PRO A 481 -19.40 -9.76 -5.72
C PRO A 481 -19.02 -11.04 -6.50
N LEU A 482 -17.87 -11.63 -6.22
CA LEU A 482 -17.36 -12.82 -6.94
C LEU A 482 -18.20 -14.06 -6.69
N GLY A 483 -18.90 -14.12 -5.56
CA GLY A 483 -19.81 -15.22 -5.23
C GLY A 483 -20.95 -14.77 -4.33
N PRO A 484 -21.98 -15.62 -4.16
CA PRO A 484 -23.14 -15.31 -3.33
C PRO A 484 -22.84 -15.31 -1.81
N GLU A 485 -21.73 -15.92 -1.38
CA GLU A 485 -21.34 -16.10 0.02
C GLU A 485 -21.12 -14.78 0.78
N VAL A 486 -20.96 -13.68 0.08
CA VAL A 486 -20.81 -12.34 0.69
C VAL A 486 -22.14 -11.77 1.21
N HIS A 487 -23.29 -12.24 0.70
CA HIS A 487 -24.59 -11.70 1.05
C HIS A 487 -25.09 -12.16 2.44
N PRO A 488 -25.00 -13.44 2.86
CA PRO A 488 -25.51 -13.87 4.16
C PRO A 488 -24.92 -13.09 5.34
N PRO A 489 -23.59 -12.88 5.48
CA PRO A 489 -23.04 -12.09 6.60
C PRO A 489 -23.49 -10.62 6.52
N LEU A 490 -23.66 -10.06 5.34
CA LEU A 490 -24.16 -8.70 5.16
C LEU A 490 -25.62 -8.59 5.60
N VAL A 491 -26.46 -9.54 5.23
CA VAL A 491 -27.87 -9.63 5.66
C VAL A 491 -27.95 -9.68 7.19
N GLU A 492 -27.18 -10.55 7.82
CA GLU A 492 -27.17 -10.66 9.29
C GLU A 492 -26.65 -9.39 9.96
N TRP A 493 -25.63 -8.74 9.39
CA TRP A 493 -25.13 -7.47 9.91
C TRP A 493 -26.20 -6.38 9.85
N VAL A 494 -26.98 -6.28 8.76
CA VAL A 494 -28.10 -5.32 8.66
C VAL A 494 -29.18 -5.67 9.69
N LYS A 495 -29.60 -6.94 9.80
CA LYS A 495 -30.61 -7.35 10.80
C LYS A 495 -30.20 -6.99 12.23
N HIS A 496 -28.91 -6.96 12.52
CA HIS A 496 -28.38 -6.63 13.85
C HIS A 496 -28.11 -5.14 14.10
N GLY A 497 -28.48 -4.27 13.16
CA GLY A 497 -28.44 -2.80 13.36
C GLY A 497 -27.49 -2.07 12.43
N GLY A 498 -26.77 -2.75 11.55
CA GLY A 498 -26.02 -2.12 10.47
C GLY A 498 -26.94 -1.44 9.46
N VAL A 499 -26.50 -0.35 8.87
CA VAL A 499 -27.28 0.35 7.84
C VAL A 499 -26.50 0.35 6.53
N LEU A 500 -27.13 -0.16 5.49
CA LEU A 500 -26.59 -0.19 4.14
C LEU A 500 -27.08 1.03 3.36
N VAL A 501 -26.15 1.75 2.72
CA VAL A 501 -26.45 2.77 1.69
C VAL A 501 -26.09 2.17 0.34
N PHE A 502 -27.08 1.67 -0.36
CA PHE A 502 -26.90 1.07 -1.68
C PHE A 502 -27.13 2.14 -2.76
N CYS A 503 -26.08 2.45 -3.52
CA CYS A 503 -26.09 3.48 -4.55
C CYS A 503 -25.90 2.83 -5.92
N ASP A 504 -27.00 2.67 -6.67
CA ASP A 504 -26.96 2.02 -8.00
C ASP A 504 -28.25 2.31 -8.78
N ASP A 505 -28.10 2.58 -10.06
CA ASP A 505 -29.22 2.79 -11.01
C ASP A 505 -29.51 1.57 -11.90
N ASP A 506 -28.83 0.43 -11.63
CA ASP A 506 -28.92 -0.83 -12.39
C ASP A 506 -28.55 -0.70 -13.89
N THR A 507 -27.82 0.34 -14.28
CA THR A 507 -27.46 0.58 -15.70
C THR A 507 -26.15 -0.05 -16.12
N ASP A 508 -25.39 -0.67 -15.19
CA ASP A 508 -24.12 -1.32 -15.51
C ASP A 508 -24.33 -2.49 -16.48
N PRO A 509 -23.76 -2.44 -17.70
CA PRO A 509 -23.91 -3.51 -18.67
C PRO A 509 -23.36 -4.86 -18.20
N TYR A 510 -22.39 -4.86 -17.29
CA TYR A 510 -21.86 -6.09 -16.70
C TYR A 510 -22.80 -6.78 -15.70
N ALA A 511 -23.92 -6.18 -15.34
CA ALA A 511 -24.97 -6.89 -14.60
C ALA A 511 -25.55 -8.09 -15.37
N ARG A 512 -25.43 -8.07 -16.71
CA ARG A 512 -25.98 -9.10 -17.62
C ARG A 512 -25.00 -10.22 -17.98
N VAL A 513 -23.75 -10.18 -17.50
CA VAL A 513 -22.78 -11.27 -17.74
C VAL A 513 -23.29 -12.56 -17.09
N ARG A 514 -22.95 -13.71 -17.71
CA ARG A 514 -23.33 -15.03 -17.20
C ARG A 514 -22.56 -15.37 -15.93
N GLU A 515 -23.22 -15.20 -14.79
CA GLU A 515 -22.62 -15.38 -13.46
C GLU A 515 -23.61 -15.98 -12.46
N TRP A 516 -23.14 -16.25 -11.25
CA TRP A 516 -23.85 -16.93 -10.17
C TRP A 516 -25.23 -16.32 -9.84
N TRP A 517 -25.49 -15.04 -10.12
CA TRP A 517 -26.78 -14.40 -9.82
C TRP A 517 -27.86 -14.68 -10.88
N ASN A 518 -27.46 -15.06 -12.10
CA ASN A 518 -28.39 -15.29 -13.20
C ASN A 518 -28.20 -16.64 -13.93
N ALA A 519 -27.39 -17.56 -13.34
CA ALA A 519 -27.14 -18.89 -13.85
C ALA A 519 -27.47 -19.95 -12.77
N ASP A 520 -27.40 -21.23 -13.11
CA ASP A 520 -27.54 -22.38 -12.19
C ASP A 520 -28.84 -22.32 -11.36
N GLY A 521 -29.96 -21.99 -12.01
CA GLY A 521 -31.28 -21.94 -11.38
C GLY A 521 -31.61 -20.60 -10.70
N ARG A 522 -30.70 -19.63 -10.71
CA ARG A 522 -30.97 -18.26 -10.29
C ARG A 522 -31.34 -17.41 -11.48
N ASN A 523 -32.21 -16.42 -11.27
CA ASN A 523 -32.72 -15.55 -12.34
C ASN A 523 -32.82 -14.08 -11.88
N HIS A 524 -31.77 -13.57 -11.25
CA HIS A 524 -31.71 -12.16 -10.90
C HIS A 524 -31.10 -11.34 -12.02
N ALA A 525 -31.74 -10.22 -12.37
CA ALA A 525 -31.22 -9.31 -13.39
C ALA A 525 -29.87 -8.69 -12.97
N THR A 526 -29.63 -8.55 -11.67
CA THR A 526 -28.40 -7.97 -11.08
C THR A 526 -28.07 -8.68 -9.76
N PRO A 527 -26.83 -8.68 -9.27
CA PRO A 527 -26.50 -9.21 -7.95
C PRO A 527 -27.24 -8.47 -6.82
N ARG A 528 -27.65 -7.20 -7.01
CA ARG A 528 -28.52 -6.47 -6.07
C ARG A 528 -29.86 -7.18 -5.87
N GLY A 529 -30.44 -7.72 -6.93
CA GLY A 529 -31.70 -8.48 -6.84
C GLY A 529 -31.61 -9.61 -5.82
N HIS A 530 -30.56 -10.41 -5.89
CA HIS A 530 -30.29 -11.48 -4.92
C HIS A 530 -30.08 -10.96 -3.48
N LEU A 531 -29.33 -9.83 -3.32
CA LEU A 531 -29.13 -9.23 -2.00
C LEU A 531 -30.47 -8.74 -1.40
N PHE A 532 -31.28 -8.06 -2.19
CA PHE A 532 -32.55 -7.52 -1.72
C PHE A 532 -33.55 -8.64 -1.40
N GLU A 533 -33.60 -9.70 -2.21
CA GLU A 533 -34.40 -10.88 -1.88
C GLU A 533 -33.97 -11.51 -0.55
N ALA A 534 -32.66 -11.67 -0.33
CA ALA A 534 -32.10 -12.20 0.93
C ALA A 534 -32.39 -11.31 2.15
N LEU A 535 -32.56 -10.01 1.94
CA LEU A 535 -33.01 -9.03 2.95
C LEU A 535 -34.54 -9.01 3.15
N GLY A 536 -35.28 -9.74 2.31
CA GLY A 536 -36.75 -9.70 2.29
C GLY A 536 -37.32 -8.39 1.71
N LEU A 537 -36.56 -7.74 0.82
CA LEU A 537 -36.93 -6.45 0.22
C LEU A 537 -37.40 -6.60 -1.21
N THR A 538 -38.46 -5.88 -1.55
CA THR A 538 -38.97 -5.67 -2.92
C THR A 538 -38.85 -4.21 -3.29
N ASN A 539 -39.11 -3.86 -4.55
CA ASN A 539 -39.18 -2.45 -4.96
C ASN A 539 -40.23 -1.64 -4.18
N ASP A 540 -41.32 -2.30 -3.74
CA ASP A 540 -42.39 -1.68 -2.95
C ASP A 540 -42.02 -1.48 -1.46
N SER A 541 -40.98 -2.13 -1.00
CA SER A 541 -40.44 -1.93 0.37
C SER A 541 -39.89 -0.53 0.60
N PHE A 542 -39.54 0.17 -0.45
CA PHE A 542 -39.00 1.51 -0.40
C PHE A 542 -40.13 2.53 -0.57
N SER A 543 -40.30 3.42 0.41
CA SER A 543 -41.36 4.43 0.42
C SER A 543 -41.31 5.30 -0.85
N LYS A 544 -42.46 5.46 -1.53
CA LYS A 544 -42.60 6.39 -2.64
C LYS A 544 -42.53 7.86 -2.20
N VAL A 545 -42.70 8.12 -0.90
CA VAL A 545 -42.69 9.47 -0.30
C VAL A 545 -41.28 9.89 0.11
N ASP A 546 -40.40 8.90 0.40
CA ASP A 546 -39.00 9.17 0.76
C ASP A 546 -38.13 9.13 -0.52
N PRO A 547 -37.60 10.29 -0.99
CA PRO A 547 -36.79 10.34 -2.22
C PRO A 547 -35.52 9.49 -2.14
N ASP A 548 -35.02 9.21 -0.94
CA ASP A 548 -33.81 8.40 -0.71
C ASP A 548 -34.13 6.93 -0.42
N GLY A 549 -35.44 6.54 -0.45
CA GLY A 549 -35.87 5.16 -0.36
C GLY A 549 -35.28 4.38 0.81
N PHE A 550 -35.81 4.58 2.05
CA PHE A 550 -35.43 3.78 3.19
C PHE A 550 -36.34 2.58 3.42
N ALA A 551 -35.76 1.41 3.63
CA ALA A 551 -36.47 0.20 4.05
C ALA A 551 -35.85 -0.38 5.32
N ARG A 552 -36.68 -0.61 6.36
CA ARG A 552 -36.23 -1.22 7.61
C ARG A 552 -36.03 -2.73 7.43
N VAL A 553 -34.95 -3.27 7.99
CA VAL A 553 -34.66 -4.71 8.04
C VAL A 553 -34.13 -5.06 9.44
N GLY A 554 -34.93 -5.74 10.24
CA GLY A 554 -34.59 -6.03 11.63
C GLY A 554 -34.37 -4.74 12.45
N ARG A 555 -33.20 -4.62 13.07
CA ARG A 555 -32.80 -3.42 13.82
C ARG A 555 -32.14 -2.35 12.95
N GLY A 556 -31.64 -2.70 11.76
CA GLY A 556 -31.02 -1.82 10.80
C GLY A 556 -31.91 -1.50 9.60
N GLY A 557 -31.32 -1.36 8.43
CA GLY A 557 -32.09 -1.10 7.20
C GLY A 557 -31.20 -0.76 6.01
N VAL A 558 -31.87 -0.45 4.91
CA VAL A 558 -31.25 -0.12 3.64
C VAL A 558 -31.78 1.22 3.14
N PHE A 559 -30.89 2.12 2.79
CA PHE A 559 -31.16 3.25 1.92
C PHE A 559 -30.81 2.86 0.50
N TRP A 560 -31.72 3.01 -0.43
CA TRP A 560 -31.45 2.78 -1.85
C TRP A 560 -31.47 4.10 -2.63
N LEU A 561 -30.29 4.66 -2.86
CA LEU A 561 -30.08 5.81 -3.72
C LEU A 561 -29.96 5.32 -5.16
N ARG A 562 -31.00 5.56 -5.97
CA ARG A 562 -31.09 5.11 -7.38
C ARG A 562 -30.28 6.01 -8.30
N GLU A 563 -29.00 6.12 -8.02
CA GLU A 563 -28.06 6.96 -8.77
C GLU A 563 -26.74 6.19 -9.02
N ASN A 564 -26.09 6.55 -10.12
CA ASN A 564 -24.75 6.06 -10.43
C ASN A 564 -23.71 6.85 -9.62
N PRO A 565 -22.85 6.22 -8.78
CA PRO A 565 -21.85 6.94 -8.00
C PRO A 565 -20.89 7.79 -8.82
N ALA A 566 -20.57 7.39 -10.06
CA ALA A 566 -19.71 8.20 -10.93
C ALA A 566 -20.38 9.53 -11.33
N ARG A 567 -21.72 9.58 -11.42
CA ARG A 567 -22.44 10.84 -11.63
C ARG A 567 -22.39 11.73 -10.40
N LEU A 568 -22.40 11.15 -9.20
CA LEU A 568 -22.19 11.92 -7.96
C LEU A 568 -20.80 12.55 -7.94
N ALA A 569 -19.76 11.81 -8.34
CA ALA A 569 -18.41 12.36 -8.46
C ALA A 569 -18.29 13.50 -9.48
N ALA A 570 -19.03 13.39 -10.59
CA ALA A 570 -19.06 14.36 -11.68
C ALA A 570 -19.94 15.60 -11.38
N GLY A 571 -20.91 15.50 -10.47
CA GLY A 571 -21.80 16.58 -10.08
C GLY A 571 -21.13 17.55 -9.10
N ALA A 572 -21.43 18.85 -9.24
CA ALA A 572 -20.93 19.87 -8.29
C ALA A 572 -21.43 19.65 -6.86
N ASP A 573 -22.64 19.16 -6.70
CA ASP A 573 -23.33 18.95 -5.42
C ASP A 573 -23.51 17.46 -5.06
N GLY A 574 -22.88 16.56 -5.82
CA GLY A 574 -23.08 15.11 -5.67
C GLY A 574 -22.58 14.60 -4.31
N ASP A 575 -21.54 15.23 -3.77
CA ASP A 575 -21.03 14.93 -2.44
C ASP A 575 -22.00 15.31 -1.32
N GLU A 576 -22.66 16.48 -1.41
CA GLU A 576 -23.64 16.92 -0.43
C GLU A 576 -24.88 16.02 -0.44
N ARG A 577 -25.36 15.67 -1.65
CA ARG A 577 -26.47 14.73 -1.81
C ARG A 577 -26.19 13.37 -1.15
N LEU A 578 -25.01 12.80 -1.40
CA LEU A 578 -24.62 11.56 -0.75
C LEU A 578 -24.53 11.70 0.77
N CYS A 579 -23.89 12.76 1.25
CA CYS A 579 -23.72 13.00 2.69
C CYS A 579 -25.05 13.21 3.43
N GLN A 580 -26.08 13.78 2.80
CA GLN A 580 -27.43 13.87 3.36
C GLN A 580 -28.01 12.48 3.64
N VAL A 581 -27.88 11.54 2.69
CA VAL A 581 -28.34 10.15 2.88
C VAL A 581 -27.51 9.44 3.94
N VAL A 582 -26.18 9.59 3.92
CA VAL A 582 -25.28 8.94 4.89
C VAL A 582 -25.51 9.48 6.31
N ARG A 583 -25.81 10.77 6.47
CA ARG A 583 -26.18 11.39 7.76
C ARG A 583 -27.43 10.73 8.36
N ARG A 584 -28.43 10.48 7.52
CA ARG A 584 -29.66 9.76 7.93
C ARG A 584 -29.34 8.32 8.28
N ALA A 585 -28.53 7.64 7.45
CA ALA A 585 -28.08 6.27 7.71
C ALA A 585 -27.30 6.17 9.03
N ALA A 586 -26.39 7.11 9.31
CA ALA A 586 -25.66 7.19 10.56
C ALA A 586 -26.60 7.34 11.78
N SER A 587 -27.61 8.19 11.65
CA SER A 587 -28.64 8.35 12.70
C SER A 587 -29.39 7.04 12.97
N HIS A 588 -29.83 6.32 11.93
CA HIS A 588 -30.49 5.02 12.04
C HIS A 588 -29.58 3.94 12.66
N ALA A 589 -28.28 3.98 12.38
CA ALA A 589 -27.27 3.10 12.95
C ALA A 589 -26.81 3.51 14.37
N GLY A 590 -27.41 4.54 14.96
CA GLY A 590 -27.02 5.05 16.27
C GLY A 590 -25.63 5.69 16.31
N ALA A 591 -25.13 6.17 15.17
CA ALA A 591 -23.89 6.91 15.08
C ALA A 591 -24.14 8.42 15.15
N ARG A 592 -23.36 9.12 15.97
CA ARG A 592 -23.43 10.59 16.02
C ARG A 592 -22.73 11.16 14.79
N TRP A 593 -23.48 11.91 13.97
CA TRP A 593 -22.93 12.61 12.82
C TRP A 593 -22.02 13.76 13.25
N ARG A 594 -20.81 13.78 12.72
CA ARG A 594 -19.84 14.83 12.91
C ARG A 594 -19.01 14.97 11.62
N GLU A 595 -18.79 16.19 11.19
CA GLU A 595 -17.88 16.53 10.09
C GLU A 595 -16.67 17.27 10.65
N SER A 596 -15.53 17.17 9.95
CA SER A 596 -14.27 17.78 10.34
C SER A 596 -13.46 18.15 9.09
N ALA A 597 -12.72 19.26 9.12
CA ALA A 597 -11.75 19.61 8.06
C ALA A 597 -10.37 18.97 8.28
N HIS A 598 -10.29 17.94 9.13
CA HIS A 598 -9.05 17.26 9.45
C HIS A 598 -9.27 15.78 9.80
N LEU A 599 -8.21 15.00 9.69
CA LEU A 599 -8.08 13.68 10.29
C LEU A 599 -6.89 13.73 11.26
N VAL A 600 -7.11 13.37 12.52
CA VAL A 600 -6.06 13.28 13.54
C VAL A 600 -6.16 11.93 14.24
N LEU A 601 -5.05 11.21 14.29
CA LEU A 601 -4.93 9.93 14.97
C LEU A 601 -3.81 9.99 16.02
N ARG A 602 -4.12 9.64 17.26
CA ARG A 602 -3.14 9.46 18.34
C ARG A 602 -2.84 7.97 18.51
N ARG A 603 -1.55 7.61 18.36
CA ARG A 603 -1.01 6.24 18.53
C ARG A 603 0.08 6.27 19.61
N GLY A 604 -0.23 5.89 20.86
CA GLY A 604 0.70 6.07 21.98
C GLY A 604 1.18 7.52 22.08
N PRO A 605 2.49 7.79 22.02
CA PRO A 605 3.01 9.15 22.04
C PRO A 605 3.00 9.85 20.67
N TYR A 606 2.65 9.14 19.59
CA TYR A 606 2.68 9.69 18.24
C TYR A 606 1.32 10.25 17.82
N VAL A 607 1.36 11.33 17.03
CA VAL A 607 0.18 11.95 16.43
C VAL A 607 0.43 12.09 14.92
N ALA A 608 -0.43 11.46 14.13
CA ALA A 608 -0.50 11.67 12.69
C ALA A 608 -1.70 12.58 12.41
N ALA A 609 -1.50 13.66 11.63
CA ALA A 609 -2.55 14.61 11.33
C ALA A 609 -2.51 15.08 9.89
N ALA A 610 -3.68 15.18 9.26
CA ALA A 610 -3.89 15.72 7.93
C ALA A 610 -4.97 16.80 7.96
N GLY A 611 -4.64 18.00 7.56
CA GLY A 611 -5.59 19.04 7.23
C GLY A 611 -6.10 18.83 5.80
N LEU A 612 -7.42 18.88 5.63
CA LEU A 612 -8.06 18.55 4.35
C LEU A 612 -8.35 19.82 3.55
N ASP A 613 -7.90 19.85 2.31
CA ASP A 613 -8.35 20.81 1.32
C ASP A 613 -9.67 20.36 0.66
N GLU A 614 -10.33 21.23 -0.08
CA GLU A 614 -11.65 20.93 -0.69
C GLU A 614 -12.65 20.32 0.33
N SER A 615 -12.56 20.75 1.58
CA SER A 615 -13.33 20.26 2.73
C SER A 615 -14.43 21.22 3.15
N ILE A 616 -15.02 20.99 4.31
CA ILE A 616 -15.94 21.94 4.98
C ILE A 616 -15.19 23.16 5.48
N GLU A 617 -15.86 24.30 5.56
CA GLU A 617 -15.33 25.49 6.19
C GLU A 617 -15.24 25.30 7.71
N GLY A 618 -14.21 25.87 8.31
CA GLY A 618 -14.00 25.82 9.75
C GLY A 618 -12.60 26.29 10.16
N PRO A 619 -12.39 26.55 11.45
CA PRO A 619 -11.05 26.91 11.94
C PRO A 619 -10.10 25.72 11.86
N ALA A 620 -8.81 26.02 11.70
CA ALA A 620 -7.76 25.01 11.79
C ALA A 620 -7.79 24.29 13.16
N LYS A 621 -7.53 23.00 13.16
CA LYS A 621 -7.45 22.21 14.40
C LYS A 621 -6.18 22.53 15.15
N VAL A 622 -6.27 23.07 16.35
CA VAL A 622 -5.12 23.26 17.24
C VAL A 622 -4.90 21.99 18.10
N LEU A 623 -3.67 21.47 18.06
CA LEU A 623 -3.23 20.37 18.91
C LEU A 623 -2.56 20.97 20.16
N HIS A 624 -3.30 21.08 21.27
CA HIS A 624 -2.76 21.68 22.49
C HIS A 624 -1.68 20.83 23.11
N GLY A 625 -0.55 21.46 23.46
CA GLY A 625 0.61 20.81 24.07
C GLY A 625 1.92 21.10 23.35
N ARG A 626 2.95 20.35 23.72
CA ARG A 626 4.30 20.47 23.15
C ARG A 626 4.64 19.21 22.38
N TYR A 627 5.07 19.39 21.13
CA TYR A 627 5.32 18.31 20.19
C TYR A 627 6.67 18.46 19.51
N VAL A 628 7.35 17.36 19.27
CA VAL A 628 8.49 17.32 18.33
C VAL A 628 7.94 17.00 16.94
N ASN A 629 8.25 17.80 15.94
CA ASN A 629 7.90 17.52 14.55
C ASN A 629 8.91 16.54 13.95
N LEU A 630 8.46 15.35 13.56
CA LEU A 630 9.33 14.29 13.01
C LEU A 630 9.61 14.46 11.51
N PHE A 631 8.88 15.35 10.81
CA PHE A 631 9.24 15.82 9.48
C PHE A 631 10.24 16.99 9.49
N ASP A 632 10.59 17.49 10.66
CA ASP A 632 11.59 18.52 10.79
C ASP A 632 12.98 17.88 11.03
N PRO A 633 13.95 18.05 10.11
CA PRO A 633 15.29 17.48 10.26
C PRO A 633 16.03 18.00 11.51
N GLU A 634 15.60 19.15 12.06
CA GLU A 634 16.14 19.74 13.29
C GLU A 634 15.42 19.24 14.55
N LEU A 635 14.34 18.46 14.40
CA LEU A 635 13.50 17.95 15.49
C LEU A 635 13.03 19.09 16.44
N ALA A 636 12.57 20.20 15.85
CA ALA A 636 12.13 21.35 16.61
C ALA A 636 10.87 21.05 17.43
N VAL A 637 10.80 21.63 18.63
CA VAL A 637 9.60 21.61 19.47
C VAL A 637 8.63 22.67 18.98
N ARG A 638 7.39 22.25 18.74
CA ARG A 638 6.26 23.13 18.40
C ARG A 638 5.29 23.20 19.59
N GLN A 639 4.91 24.42 19.95
CA GLN A 639 3.88 24.67 20.94
C GLN A 639 2.54 24.86 20.21
N ASP A 640 1.51 24.11 20.63
CA ASP A 640 0.14 24.19 20.12
C ASP A 640 0.05 24.24 18.57
N PRO A 641 0.65 23.26 17.83
CA PRO A 641 0.62 23.30 16.37
C PRO A 641 -0.81 23.22 15.85
N ALA A 642 -1.11 24.04 14.84
CA ALA A 642 -2.38 24.03 14.14
C ALA A 642 -2.27 23.12 12.88
N VAL A 643 -3.32 22.34 12.61
CA VAL A 643 -3.44 21.52 11.42
C VAL A 643 -4.18 22.32 10.36
N GLN A 644 -3.43 23.00 9.47
CA GLN A 644 -3.98 23.83 8.41
C GLN A 644 -4.45 22.95 7.22
N ALA A 645 -5.33 23.51 6.37
CA ALA A 645 -5.72 22.84 5.13
C ALA A 645 -4.48 22.52 4.26
N GLY A 646 -4.37 21.29 3.79
CA GLY A 646 -3.23 20.79 3.03
C GLY A 646 -2.00 20.41 3.87
N GLU A 647 -1.95 20.73 5.18
CA GLU A 647 -0.82 20.38 6.03
C GLU A 647 -0.81 18.90 6.42
N ARG A 648 0.39 18.35 6.54
CA ARG A 648 0.67 16.98 6.97
C ARG A 648 1.62 17.02 8.15
N LEU A 649 1.25 16.36 9.26
CA LEU A 649 2.05 16.38 10.48
C LEU A 649 2.27 14.94 10.99
N PHE A 650 3.51 14.66 11.34
CA PHE A 650 3.89 13.50 12.13
C PHE A 650 4.63 13.97 13.38
N LEU A 651 4.00 13.86 14.52
CA LEU A 651 4.41 14.50 15.76
C LEU A 651 4.65 13.49 16.88
N LEU A 652 5.63 13.78 17.74
CA LEU A 652 5.85 13.10 19.02
C LEU A 652 5.34 14.02 20.14
N ASP A 653 4.32 13.58 20.87
CA ASP A 653 3.69 14.30 21.99
C ASP A 653 4.57 14.18 23.26
N LEU A 654 5.22 15.27 23.66
CA LEU A 654 6.08 15.32 24.84
C LEU A 654 5.28 15.12 26.14
N GLY A 655 4.01 15.49 26.16
CA GLY A 655 3.11 15.30 27.31
C GLY A 655 2.70 13.84 27.52
N ALA A 656 2.68 13.04 26.47
CA ALA A 656 2.35 11.61 26.56
C ALA A 656 3.53 10.74 27.10
N LEU A 657 4.73 11.28 27.14
CA LEU A 657 5.92 10.58 27.59
C LEU A 657 6.00 10.52 29.12
N ARG A 658 5.95 9.32 29.70
CA ARG A 658 5.88 9.11 31.16
C ARG A 658 7.24 8.96 31.84
N ALA A 659 8.32 8.68 31.11
CA ALA A 659 9.62 8.37 31.70
C ALA A 659 10.29 9.60 32.32
N ARG A 660 10.74 9.45 33.56
CA ARG A 660 11.60 10.42 34.28
C ARG A 660 13.11 10.15 34.07
N SER A 661 13.47 8.99 33.53
CA SER A 661 14.84 8.58 33.21
C SER A 661 15.29 9.08 31.86
N ALA A 662 16.58 9.03 31.56
CA ALA A 662 17.14 9.32 30.26
C ALA A 662 16.52 8.40 29.19
N GLN A 663 16.10 8.97 28.06
CA GLN A 663 15.40 8.25 26.98
C GLN A 663 15.74 8.83 25.63
N VAL A 664 15.94 7.96 24.63
CA VAL A 664 16.00 8.33 23.21
C VAL A 664 14.57 8.61 22.72
N LEU A 665 14.34 9.75 22.08
CA LEU A 665 13.03 10.15 21.59
C LEU A 665 12.89 10.04 20.07
N ALA A 666 13.91 10.50 19.34
CA ALA A 666 13.95 10.48 17.87
C ALA A 666 15.41 10.59 17.40
N GLY A 667 15.66 10.28 16.15
CA GLY A 667 16.97 10.50 15.53
C GLY A 667 17.04 10.07 14.07
N SER A 668 17.94 10.69 13.30
CA SER A 668 18.28 10.29 11.94
C SER A 668 19.33 9.15 11.90
N ALA A 669 19.90 8.77 13.04
CA ALA A 669 20.66 7.53 13.20
C ALA A 669 19.79 6.46 13.86
N LYS A 670 20.01 5.20 13.54
CA LYS A 670 19.54 4.09 14.41
C LYS A 670 20.25 4.18 15.73
N VAL A 671 19.51 4.17 16.81
CA VAL A 671 20.06 4.24 18.18
C VAL A 671 19.69 2.99 18.95
N LEU A 672 20.68 2.28 19.47
CA LEU A 672 20.47 1.19 20.38
C LEU A 672 20.93 1.63 21.80
N PRO A 673 20.01 1.70 22.77
CA PRO A 673 20.36 2.02 24.14
C PRO A 673 21.21 0.91 24.76
N GLY A 674 22.34 1.31 25.37
CA GLY A 674 23.15 0.49 26.23
C GLY A 674 22.89 0.80 27.71
N ASP A 675 23.94 0.76 28.53
CA ASP A 675 23.82 1.00 29.97
C ASP A 675 23.54 2.47 30.34
N ALA A 676 22.60 2.64 31.26
CA ALA A 676 22.28 3.95 31.86
C ALA A 676 22.58 3.85 33.39
N ARG A 677 23.79 4.26 33.83
CA ARG A 677 24.23 4.18 35.23
C ARG A 677 24.97 5.44 35.63
N ASN A 678 24.82 5.84 36.90
CA ASN A 678 25.59 6.92 37.52
C ASN A 678 25.66 8.24 36.75
N GLY A 679 24.53 8.63 36.07
CA GLY A 679 24.48 9.86 35.27
C GLY A 679 25.22 9.77 33.94
N ARG A 680 25.51 8.55 33.47
CA ARG A 680 26.02 8.26 32.12
C ARG A 680 25.02 7.41 31.34
N LEU A 681 24.75 7.79 30.10
CA LEU A 681 23.97 7.03 29.12
C LEU A 681 24.93 6.62 28.02
N LEU A 682 25.02 5.32 27.77
CA LEU A 682 25.79 4.76 26.66
C LEU A 682 24.85 4.34 25.54
N LEU A 683 25.15 4.71 24.32
CA LEU A 683 24.34 4.43 23.12
C LEU A 683 25.24 3.92 22.01
N THR A 684 24.72 3.05 21.16
CA THR A 684 25.33 2.75 19.86
C THR A 684 24.52 3.42 18.77
N VAL A 685 25.19 4.15 17.87
CA VAL A 685 24.55 4.88 16.76
C VAL A 685 25.14 4.43 15.41
N GLU A 686 24.28 4.34 14.39
CA GLU A 686 24.67 4.05 13.00
C GLU A 686 23.61 4.60 12.05
N GLY A 687 24.01 5.11 10.89
CA GLY A 687 23.09 5.64 9.86
C GLY A 687 23.68 5.57 8.45
N VAL A 688 22.99 6.16 7.48
CA VAL A 688 23.50 6.28 6.12
C VAL A 688 24.69 7.21 6.10
N ALA A 689 25.82 6.76 5.56
CA ALA A 689 27.07 7.52 5.57
C ALA A 689 26.93 8.91 4.90
N ARG A 690 27.64 9.89 5.45
CA ARG A 690 27.71 11.27 4.92
C ARG A 690 26.37 12.01 4.92
N THR A 691 25.45 11.59 5.78
CA THR A 691 24.19 12.30 6.02
C THR A 691 24.20 12.96 7.41
N PRO A 692 23.37 13.97 7.67
CA PRO A 692 23.29 14.57 9.00
C PRO A 692 22.77 13.58 10.04
N GLY A 693 23.55 13.38 11.08
CA GLY A 693 23.19 12.62 12.28
C GLY A 693 22.61 13.54 13.34
N ILE A 694 21.43 13.25 13.82
CA ILE A 694 20.82 13.90 14.99
C ILE A 694 20.22 12.85 15.90
N VAL A 695 20.46 13.00 17.21
CA VAL A 695 19.81 12.20 18.27
C VAL A 695 19.16 13.15 19.26
N LEU A 696 17.84 13.01 19.45
CA LEU A 696 17.06 13.73 20.44
C LEU A 696 16.88 12.87 21.68
N LEU A 697 17.38 13.35 22.80
CA LEU A 697 17.29 12.69 24.11
C LEU A 697 16.43 13.51 25.07
N ARG A 698 15.65 12.81 25.90
CA ARG A 698 15.14 13.37 27.15
C ARG A 698 16.12 13.06 28.25
N LEU A 699 16.60 14.07 28.95
CA LEU A 699 17.58 13.92 30.04
C LEU A 699 17.06 14.56 31.34
N PRO A 700 17.36 14.01 32.53
CA PRO A 700 16.96 14.60 33.80
C PRO A 700 17.54 16.00 34.03
N ARG A 701 18.75 16.27 33.49
CA ARG A 701 19.50 17.52 33.58
C ARG A 701 20.38 17.72 32.34
N ALA A 702 20.96 18.91 32.19
CA ALA A 702 21.86 19.23 31.09
C ALA A 702 23.03 18.26 31.00
N PRO A 703 23.44 17.81 29.82
CA PRO A 703 24.63 17.02 29.65
C PRO A 703 25.86 17.87 30.00
N ARG A 704 26.79 17.30 30.77
CA ARG A 704 28.10 17.89 31.09
C ARG A 704 29.09 17.66 29.97
N GLU A 705 28.98 16.50 29.35
CA GLU A 705 29.87 16.06 28.29
C GLU A 705 29.17 15.05 27.38
N VAL A 706 29.45 15.15 26.09
CA VAL A 706 28.97 14.19 25.06
C VAL A 706 30.17 13.75 24.24
N ILE A 707 30.40 12.46 24.17
CA ILE A 707 31.56 11.85 23.53
C ILE A 707 31.10 10.88 22.46
N LEU A 708 31.61 11.00 21.24
CA LEU A 708 31.37 10.07 20.13
C LEU A 708 32.70 9.45 19.69
N ASP A 709 32.81 8.12 19.77
CA ASP A 709 34.04 7.38 19.47
C ASP A 709 35.28 7.96 20.19
N GLY A 710 35.16 8.31 21.47
CA GLY A 710 36.24 8.88 22.26
C GLY A 710 36.53 10.37 21.99
N ARG A 711 35.80 11.02 21.09
CA ARG A 711 35.97 12.46 20.81
C ARG A 711 34.79 13.26 21.35
N LYS A 712 35.12 14.33 22.08
CA LYS A 712 34.11 15.25 22.60
C LYS A 712 33.37 15.97 21.45
N LEU A 713 32.04 16.03 21.54
CA LEU A 713 31.19 16.77 20.63
C LEU A 713 30.88 18.16 21.19
N GLU A 714 31.10 19.20 20.37
CA GLU A 714 30.75 20.59 20.71
C GLU A 714 29.33 20.96 20.26
N THR A 715 28.73 20.20 19.34
CA THR A 715 27.40 20.47 18.72
C THR A 715 26.26 19.87 19.54
N VAL A 716 26.13 20.32 20.78
CA VAL A 716 25.07 19.86 21.70
C VAL A 716 24.24 21.05 22.16
N ARG A 717 22.92 21.00 21.95
CA ARG A 717 21.95 21.97 22.47
C ARG A 717 21.11 21.32 23.56
N PHE A 718 20.80 22.03 24.62
CA PHE A 718 19.92 21.56 25.69
C PHE A 718 18.83 22.58 26.00
N SER A 719 17.56 22.12 26.07
CA SER A 719 16.42 22.87 26.60
C SER A 719 16.14 22.43 28.03
N ALA A 720 16.32 23.31 28.99
CA ALA A 720 16.01 23.04 30.38
C ALA A 720 14.50 22.91 30.62
N GLU A 721 13.69 23.67 29.87
CA GLU A 721 12.24 23.65 29.92
C GLU A 721 11.67 22.29 29.56
N ASP A 722 12.12 21.72 28.44
CA ASP A 722 11.66 20.43 27.92
C ASP A 722 12.49 19.26 28.44
N ARG A 723 13.63 19.52 29.03
CA ARG A 723 14.66 18.53 29.37
C ARG A 723 15.14 17.75 28.15
N LEU A 724 15.29 18.42 27.02
CA LEU A 724 15.66 17.83 25.75
C LEU A 724 17.11 18.21 25.38
N ALA A 725 17.87 17.24 24.93
CA ALA A 725 19.20 17.42 24.36
C ALA A 725 19.21 17.00 22.88
N TRP A 726 19.66 17.87 22.00
CA TRP A 726 19.93 17.60 20.59
C TRP A 726 21.42 17.40 20.40
N ILE A 727 21.82 16.22 19.96
CA ILE A 727 23.20 15.84 19.70
C ILE A 727 23.36 15.69 18.19
N ARG A 728 24.26 16.45 17.57
CA ARG A 728 24.50 16.43 16.13
C ARG A 728 25.89 15.93 15.80
N PHE A 729 25.96 15.14 14.72
CA PHE A 729 27.21 14.58 14.18
C PHE A 729 26.99 14.24 12.69
N GLU A 730 28.00 13.75 12.01
CA GLU A 730 27.84 13.14 10.69
C GLU A 730 27.61 11.64 10.84
N ASN A 731 26.61 11.07 10.17
CA ASN A 731 26.34 9.64 10.17
C ASN A 731 27.46 8.87 9.45
N GLU A 732 27.78 7.71 10.01
CA GLU A 732 28.64 6.71 9.40
C GLU A 732 27.92 5.36 9.36
N SER A 733 28.21 4.55 8.32
CA SER A 733 27.65 3.22 8.13
C SER A 733 28.43 2.13 8.90
N ARG A 734 28.81 2.46 10.12
CA ARG A 734 29.40 1.54 11.12
C ARG A 734 28.89 1.87 12.51
N PRO A 735 28.85 0.90 13.42
CA PRO A 735 28.50 1.16 14.81
C PRO A 735 29.48 2.14 15.45
N ARG A 736 28.94 3.17 16.12
CA ARG A 736 29.70 4.18 16.85
C ARG A 736 29.21 4.29 18.29
N GLU A 737 30.12 4.43 19.24
CA GLU A 737 29.77 4.62 20.64
C GLU A 737 29.48 6.10 20.94
N LEU A 738 28.26 6.40 21.40
CA LEU A 738 27.86 7.72 21.88
C LEU A 738 27.64 7.68 23.39
N SER A 739 28.50 8.36 24.14
CA SER A 739 28.41 8.48 25.59
C SER A 739 27.93 9.86 26.01
N VAL A 740 26.86 9.92 26.80
CA VAL A 740 26.28 11.16 27.33
C VAL A 740 26.39 11.17 28.85
N ILE A 741 27.16 12.11 29.38
CA ILE A 741 27.37 12.32 30.83
C ILE A 741 26.52 13.51 31.26
N TYR A 742 25.55 13.33 32.18
CA TYR A 742 24.59 14.34 32.60
C TYR A 742 24.42 14.40 34.10
#